data_18ed2a45f5ac3e1e0416d65cb22c9e65
#
_entry.id   18ed2a45f5ac3e1e0416d65cb22c9e65
#
_cell.length_a   1.000
_cell.length_b   1.000
_cell.length_c   1.000
_cell.angle_alpha   90.00
_cell.angle_beta   90.00
_cell.angle_gamma   90.00
#
_symmetry.space_group_name_H-M   'P 1'
#
loop_
_entity.id
_entity.type
_entity.pdbx_description
1 polymer ?
#
loop_
_entity_poly.entity_id
_entity_poly.type
_entity_poly.pdbx_seq_one_letter_code
_entity_poly.pdbx_strand_id
1 'polypeptide(L)'
;MMLGIMTVLSGCGGSGDQAFVIMTETLDGLFNPFFSTSASDGTIVSMTQIGMLTSDTDEKGDAQVAFGADYAVVVLDYQSVYDINDKSENPDKEGATTYTFVIKNGLKFSDGQPLTIEDVLFNMYVYLDPVYTGSSTMYSTDIQGLSQYRIQQNLSGSQNADEQLTEQARTKARSRITELINLFRETAKTPSGGFSTTEEKVRAAIQNWQLSIGYKEAVSADASSVTNDQLLKDYEKTLELFKKELESDYEAAKEAYTDEPYKSHGFDEITSFMYMEGYVNVKFGEKDGKANADKSVILEVHRDYPSNIDTKEEAVQYVYDSKINSELHIILSAWATAQELQTLYMAQAKEVILKENMQDGQLLYPNISGIVSLGHTTDVESVTIGDKTYNVAHDHNPDGTPMNADEYDVLQIKINGIDPKAVWNFSFAVAPQHYYAEGYTVDIANNNFGVDYASFDYMTNVIQSQRNVTVPMGAGAYMATDNQGNDNPDGNDFYSNNVVYFKSSPYFEESMEASLPADSDIDYHVNIDKVRYQIVPATDAITMLQSGTVHYVTPQLTKDNMSALNSLESKGFEKISVSQLGYGYIGINASYIPNIYLRRAIMAAMDTSLALQYYDAGTAEQIFWPMSTVSWAYPKDDSGNNETYNGHAYPYLNFTEEKAKENIISLMEQAYSHTMGYSDADLKVTFTIAGSNLTDHPTYQVFQTAAKLLNECGWDVEVIADSQALTKLSTGSLEVWAAAWGTTVDPDMYQVYHKNSNASSVKAWGYNAILANDSYWMEQDILDQMSEIIDDARETDDQAIRTALYEKAMGYVLDLAVELPVYQRQQLYAYNGNIVDEASFPTDVNPYSNPLDRLWEIKFTENAASGGQGGGKAGIILGGIVAAIAVGIVVAYFVMPEKKRIEIFGAKRKPYVIPAGQIDEEDIEAYNKFIKRK
;
A
#
# COMPACT_ATOMS: atom_id res chain seq x y z
N MET A 1 -2.42 -32.16 -7.86
CA MET A 1 -2.34 -30.96 -8.70
C MET A 1 -2.55 -31.18 -10.22
N MET A 2 -2.47 -32.40 -10.75
CA MET A 2 -2.69 -32.72 -12.19
C MET A 2 -4.12 -33.01 -12.60
N LEU A 3 -5.10 -33.05 -11.69
CA LEU A 3 -6.52 -33.33 -12.02
C LEU A 3 -7.40 -32.06 -12.07
N GLY A 4 -6.91 -30.89 -11.63
CA GLY A 4 -7.69 -29.66 -11.64
C GLY A 4 -7.67 -28.87 -12.94
N ILE A 5 -6.69 -29.13 -13.83
CA ILE A 5 -6.51 -28.37 -15.08
C ILE A 5 -7.39 -28.86 -16.23
N MET A 6 -8.03 -30.02 -16.08
CA MET A 6 -8.87 -30.59 -17.17
C MET A 6 -10.35 -30.17 -17.18
N THR A 7 -10.80 -29.40 -16.21
CA THR A 7 -12.23 -28.98 -16.13
C THR A 7 -12.51 -27.57 -16.67
N VAL A 8 -11.49 -26.82 -17.07
CA VAL A 8 -11.70 -25.46 -17.62
C VAL A 8 -11.94 -25.45 -19.16
N LEU A 9 -11.78 -26.61 -19.84
CA LEU A 9 -11.88 -26.69 -21.32
C LEU A 9 -13.24 -27.17 -21.85
N SER A 10 -14.29 -27.25 -21.07
CA SER A 10 -15.60 -27.76 -21.49
C SER A 10 -16.78 -26.79 -21.27
N GLY A 11 -16.55 -25.50 -21.48
CA GLY A 11 -17.59 -24.48 -21.38
C GLY A 11 -17.57 -23.46 -22.51
N CYS A 12 -17.33 -23.84 -23.76
CA CYS A 12 -17.48 -22.97 -24.92
C CYS A 12 -18.60 -23.45 -25.85
N GLY A 13 -19.75 -22.83 -25.74
CA GLY A 13 -20.88 -23.08 -26.64
C GLY A 13 -21.96 -22.02 -26.54
N GLY A 14 -21.72 -20.82 -27.13
CA GLY A 14 -22.72 -19.79 -27.28
C GLY A 14 -22.07 -18.49 -27.79
N SER A 15 -22.52 -17.96 -28.91
CA SER A 15 -22.14 -16.63 -29.39
C SER A 15 -22.56 -15.59 -28.35
N GLY A 16 -21.59 -15.03 -27.58
CA GLY A 16 -21.85 -14.01 -26.57
C GLY A 16 -21.11 -14.21 -25.23
N ASP A 17 -20.22 -15.20 -25.08
CA ASP A 17 -19.61 -15.58 -23.80
C ASP A 17 -18.10 -15.34 -23.74
N GLN A 18 -17.54 -14.50 -24.61
CA GLN A 18 -16.11 -14.19 -24.63
C GLN A 18 -15.77 -13.13 -23.59
N ALA A 19 -14.82 -13.42 -22.71
CA ALA A 19 -14.30 -12.46 -21.74
C ALA A 19 -12.97 -11.87 -22.24
N PHE A 20 -12.73 -10.60 -21.94
CA PHE A 20 -11.41 -10.00 -22.07
C PHE A 20 -10.58 -10.37 -20.84
N VAL A 21 -9.49 -11.08 -21.02
CA VAL A 21 -8.66 -11.58 -19.95
C VAL A 21 -7.40 -10.73 -19.83
N ILE A 22 -7.26 -10.05 -18.71
CA ILE A 22 -6.16 -9.14 -18.38
C ILE A 22 -5.27 -9.81 -17.34
N MET A 23 -3.96 -9.72 -17.53
CA MET A 23 -3.00 -10.13 -16.50
C MET A 23 -3.05 -9.19 -15.30
N THR A 24 -2.96 -9.75 -14.09
CA THR A 24 -2.63 -9.01 -12.86
C THR A 24 -1.54 -9.73 -12.07
N GLU A 25 -0.86 -9.00 -11.21
CA GLU A 25 0.06 -9.55 -10.21
C GLU A 25 -0.72 -10.16 -9.03
N THR A 26 -0.01 -10.63 -8.02
CA THR A 26 -0.63 -11.17 -6.80
C THR A 26 -1.50 -10.12 -6.13
N LEU A 27 -2.69 -10.53 -5.70
CA LEU A 27 -3.67 -9.69 -5.02
C LEU A 27 -3.67 -9.98 -3.51
N ASP A 28 -3.77 -8.93 -2.70
CA ASP A 28 -3.95 -9.06 -1.25
C ASP A 28 -5.41 -9.40 -0.90
N GLY A 29 -6.35 -9.11 -1.81
CA GLY A 29 -7.78 -9.35 -1.64
C GLY A 29 -8.49 -8.28 -0.80
N LEU A 30 -7.92 -7.09 -0.70
CA LEU A 30 -8.48 -5.92 0.00
C LEU A 30 -9.11 -4.95 -1.01
N PHE A 31 -10.29 -5.31 -1.52
CA PHE A 31 -10.99 -4.57 -2.58
C PHE A 31 -11.91 -3.48 -2.01
N ASN A 32 -11.39 -2.64 -1.12
CA ASN A 32 -12.14 -1.56 -0.49
C ASN A 32 -11.64 -0.19 -0.99
N PRO A 33 -12.50 0.71 -1.51
CA PRO A 33 -12.09 1.99 -2.06
C PRO A 33 -11.43 2.93 -1.03
N PHE A 34 -11.74 2.78 0.25
CA PHE A 34 -11.17 3.60 1.33
C PHE A 34 -9.85 3.05 1.85
N PHE A 35 -9.61 1.73 1.77
CA PHE A 35 -8.52 1.06 2.49
C PHE A 35 -7.63 0.16 1.63
N SER A 36 -7.86 0.08 0.31
CA SER A 36 -6.94 -0.62 -0.59
C SER A 36 -5.56 0.04 -0.57
N THR A 37 -4.51 -0.74 -0.40
CA THR A 37 -3.12 -0.26 -0.27
C THR A 37 -2.19 -0.77 -1.37
N SER A 38 -2.50 -1.91 -2.00
CA SER A 38 -1.72 -2.41 -3.12
C SER A 38 -2.20 -1.84 -4.45
N ALA A 39 -1.29 -1.61 -5.39
CA ALA A 39 -1.63 -1.12 -6.73
C ALA A 39 -2.51 -2.12 -7.49
N SER A 40 -2.25 -3.42 -7.33
CA SER A 40 -3.03 -4.49 -7.98
C SER A 40 -4.46 -4.53 -7.46
N ASP A 41 -4.66 -4.47 -6.13
CA ASP A 41 -6.00 -4.41 -5.54
C ASP A 41 -6.72 -3.10 -5.93
N GLY A 42 -5.99 -1.98 -5.96
CA GLY A 42 -6.50 -0.69 -6.42
C GLY A 42 -7.02 -0.75 -7.86
N THR A 43 -6.34 -1.47 -8.75
CA THR A 43 -6.81 -1.72 -10.13
C THR A 43 -8.12 -2.51 -10.16
N ILE A 44 -8.28 -3.52 -9.30
CA ILE A 44 -9.53 -4.27 -9.18
C ILE A 44 -10.67 -3.38 -8.67
N VAL A 45 -10.39 -2.56 -7.65
CA VAL A 45 -11.36 -1.60 -7.11
C VAL A 45 -11.81 -0.60 -8.18
N SER A 46 -10.87 0.00 -8.92
CA SER A 46 -11.14 1.03 -9.92
C SER A 46 -12.09 0.58 -11.04
N MET A 47 -12.14 -0.72 -11.35
CA MET A 47 -13.08 -1.28 -12.33
C MET A 47 -14.56 -0.99 -12.01
N THR A 48 -14.88 -0.85 -10.72
CA THR A 48 -16.25 -0.60 -10.26
C THR A 48 -16.50 0.84 -9.87
N GLN A 49 -15.49 1.69 -9.84
CA GLN A 49 -15.59 3.04 -9.28
C GLN A 49 -15.70 4.12 -10.37
N ILE A 50 -16.28 5.25 -9.98
CA ILE A 50 -16.22 6.52 -10.70
C ILE A 50 -15.75 7.61 -9.74
N GLY A 51 -14.76 8.41 -10.15
CA GLY A 51 -14.19 9.48 -9.32
C GLY A 51 -14.92 10.80 -9.46
N MET A 52 -14.72 11.69 -8.50
CA MET A 52 -15.16 13.08 -8.60
C MET A 52 -14.53 13.75 -9.83
N LEU A 53 -13.23 13.62 -9.96
CA LEU A 53 -12.37 14.19 -10.99
C LEU A 53 -11.41 13.11 -11.48
N THR A 54 -10.76 13.36 -12.61
CA THR A 54 -9.64 12.56 -13.11
C THR A 54 -8.50 13.46 -13.59
N SER A 55 -7.48 12.88 -14.18
CA SER A 55 -6.32 13.62 -14.72
C SER A 55 -6.22 13.46 -16.23
N ASP A 56 -5.67 14.49 -16.86
CA ASP A 56 -5.27 14.50 -18.26
C ASP A 56 -4.00 15.35 -18.37
N THR A 57 -3.50 15.56 -19.58
CA THR A 57 -2.37 16.44 -19.85
C THR A 57 -2.82 17.71 -20.58
N ASP A 58 -2.17 18.83 -20.26
CA ASP A 58 -2.30 20.07 -21.00
C ASP A 58 -1.51 20.02 -22.34
N GLU A 59 -1.54 21.10 -23.11
CA GLU A 59 -0.81 21.22 -24.38
C GLU A 59 0.72 21.07 -24.26
N LYS A 60 1.27 21.18 -23.04
CA LYS A 60 2.71 21.02 -22.76
C LYS A 60 3.04 19.61 -22.30
N GLY A 61 2.03 18.79 -22.01
CA GLY A 61 2.19 17.48 -21.41
C GLY A 61 2.25 17.50 -19.86
N ASP A 62 1.99 18.66 -19.24
CA ASP A 62 1.87 18.75 -17.78
C ASP A 62 0.48 18.27 -17.37
N ALA A 63 0.40 17.63 -16.19
CA ALA A 63 -0.86 17.10 -15.68
C ALA A 63 -1.86 18.19 -15.33
N GLN A 64 -3.09 17.99 -15.71
CA GLN A 64 -4.23 18.85 -15.38
C GLN A 64 -5.41 18.04 -14.86
N VAL A 65 -6.29 18.70 -14.13
CA VAL A 65 -7.57 18.11 -13.69
C VAL A 65 -8.50 17.98 -14.88
N ALA A 66 -9.08 16.80 -15.04
CA ALA A 66 -10.08 16.52 -16.06
C ALA A 66 -11.45 16.25 -15.42
N PHE A 67 -12.50 16.75 -16.08
CA PHE A 67 -13.90 16.70 -15.62
C PHE A 67 -14.86 16.95 -16.81
N GLY A 68 -16.17 16.89 -16.54
CA GLY A 68 -17.20 17.21 -17.52
C GLY A 68 -17.68 16.01 -18.33
N ALA A 69 -18.33 16.31 -19.45
CA ALA A 69 -18.99 15.30 -20.26
C ALA A 69 -18.01 14.38 -21.01
N ASP A 70 -16.79 14.86 -21.30
CA ASP A 70 -15.77 14.11 -22.02
C ASP A 70 -15.13 13.00 -21.18
N TYR A 71 -15.34 13.03 -19.85
CA TYR A 71 -14.78 12.09 -18.91
C TYR A 71 -15.87 11.38 -18.10
N ALA A 72 -15.71 10.09 -17.84
CA ALA A 72 -16.61 9.30 -16.99
C ALA A 72 -16.37 9.59 -15.50
N VAL A 73 -16.59 10.82 -15.07
CA VAL A 73 -16.43 11.33 -13.72
C VAL A 73 -17.71 11.95 -13.20
N VAL A 74 -17.81 12.16 -11.89
CA VAL A 74 -19.01 12.67 -11.20
C VAL A 74 -19.23 14.17 -11.43
N VAL A 75 -18.16 14.95 -11.51
CA VAL A 75 -18.23 16.42 -11.65
C VAL A 75 -18.46 16.82 -13.11
N LEU A 76 -19.53 17.55 -13.37
CA LEU A 76 -19.85 18.12 -14.67
C LEU A 76 -19.03 19.38 -14.99
N ASP A 77 -18.87 20.27 -13.99
CA ASP A 77 -18.13 21.52 -14.12
C ASP A 77 -17.62 21.96 -12.74
N TYR A 78 -16.50 22.69 -12.70
CA TYR A 78 -16.01 23.26 -11.44
C TYR A 78 -15.24 24.56 -11.66
N GLN A 79 -15.10 25.31 -10.57
CA GLN A 79 -14.19 26.46 -10.52
C GLN A 79 -13.46 26.50 -9.17
N SER A 80 -12.28 27.11 -9.18
CA SER A 80 -11.53 27.48 -7.99
C SER A 80 -11.31 28.98 -7.98
N VAL A 81 -11.68 29.66 -6.90
CA VAL A 81 -11.57 31.11 -6.74
C VAL A 81 -10.86 31.44 -5.45
N TYR A 82 -9.66 32.01 -5.54
CA TYR A 82 -8.98 32.61 -4.40
C TYR A 82 -9.39 34.07 -4.22
N ASP A 83 -9.77 34.45 -3.00
CA ASP A 83 -10.03 35.85 -2.61
C ASP A 83 -9.23 36.19 -1.36
N ILE A 84 -8.26 37.08 -1.52
CA ILE A 84 -7.43 37.60 -0.42
C ILE A 84 -8.24 38.37 0.63
N ASN A 85 -9.42 38.90 0.26
CA ASN A 85 -10.30 39.61 1.18
C ASN A 85 -11.26 38.69 1.93
N ASP A 86 -11.33 37.44 1.56
CA ASP A 86 -12.14 36.45 2.28
C ASP A 86 -11.42 36.06 3.58
N LYS A 87 -12.23 35.81 4.61
CA LYS A 87 -11.67 35.56 5.93
C LYS A 87 -11.09 34.15 6.01
N SER A 88 -9.77 34.07 6.22
CA SER A 88 -9.12 32.86 6.70
C SER A 88 -9.46 32.59 8.17
N GLU A 89 -9.76 31.35 8.52
CA GLU A 89 -9.87 30.89 9.91
C GLU A 89 -8.50 30.56 10.50
N ASN A 90 -7.50 30.32 9.65
CA ASN A 90 -6.10 30.09 10.02
C ASN A 90 -5.34 31.44 10.05
N PRO A 91 -4.82 31.87 11.22
CA PRO A 91 -4.14 33.17 11.35
C PRO A 91 -2.83 33.27 10.57
N ASP A 92 -2.25 32.16 10.17
CA ASP A 92 -0.98 32.12 9.43
C ASP A 92 -1.21 32.12 7.90
N LYS A 93 -2.47 32.10 7.45
CA LYS A 93 -2.85 32.13 6.03
C LYS A 93 -3.69 33.36 5.71
N GLU A 94 -3.41 33.97 4.57
CA GLU A 94 -4.17 35.11 4.06
C GLU A 94 -5.22 34.64 3.05
N GLY A 95 -6.43 35.18 3.14
CA GLY A 95 -7.53 34.87 2.22
C GLY A 95 -8.07 33.44 2.34
N ALA A 96 -8.89 33.08 1.38
CA ALA A 96 -9.45 31.74 1.26
C ALA A 96 -9.68 31.37 -0.20
N THR A 97 -9.58 30.08 -0.51
CA THR A 97 -9.94 29.52 -1.82
C THR A 97 -11.26 28.77 -1.71
N THR A 98 -12.20 29.09 -2.60
CA THR A 98 -13.49 28.39 -2.70
C THR A 98 -13.50 27.55 -3.98
N TYR A 99 -13.65 26.25 -3.82
CA TYR A 99 -13.95 25.31 -4.90
C TYR A 99 -15.45 25.12 -4.99
N THR A 100 -16.00 25.22 -6.21
CA THR A 100 -17.43 24.96 -6.48
C THR A 100 -17.51 23.85 -7.50
N PHE A 101 -18.15 22.73 -7.14
CA PHE A 101 -18.31 21.56 -7.99
C PHE A 101 -19.80 21.38 -8.31
N VAL A 102 -20.11 21.26 -9.60
CA VAL A 102 -21.44 20.89 -10.09
C VAL A 102 -21.44 19.38 -10.30
N ILE A 103 -22.28 18.67 -9.56
CA ILE A 103 -22.38 17.20 -9.63
C ILE A 103 -23.33 16.82 -10.76
N LYS A 104 -22.96 15.83 -11.59
CA LYS A 104 -23.81 15.28 -12.66
C LYS A 104 -25.11 14.73 -12.08
N ASN A 105 -26.22 15.01 -12.76
CA ASN A 105 -27.55 14.50 -12.42
C ASN A 105 -27.80 13.15 -13.11
N GLY A 106 -28.47 12.22 -12.41
CA GLY A 106 -28.95 10.96 -12.97
C GLY A 106 -27.96 9.79 -12.94
N LEU A 107 -26.78 9.97 -12.35
CA LEU A 107 -25.82 8.86 -12.17
C LEU A 107 -26.38 7.77 -11.26
N LYS A 108 -26.08 6.50 -11.55
CA LYS A 108 -26.52 5.34 -10.77
C LYS A 108 -25.37 4.40 -10.45
N PHE A 109 -25.43 3.83 -9.27
CA PHE A 109 -24.58 2.69 -8.89
C PHE A 109 -24.99 1.41 -9.64
N SER A 110 -24.13 0.40 -9.62
CA SER A 110 -24.35 -0.87 -10.31
C SER A 110 -25.55 -1.69 -9.81
N ASP A 111 -26.14 -1.33 -8.68
CA ASP A 111 -27.37 -1.89 -8.13
C ASP A 111 -28.63 -1.05 -8.47
N GLY A 112 -28.45 0.07 -9.20
CA GLY A 112 -29.50 0.96 -9.65
C GLY A 112 -29.87 2.07 -8.65
N GLN A 113 -29.26 2.13 -7.48
CA GLN A 113 -29.44 3.25 -6.57
C GLN A 113 -28.79 4.52 -7.14
N PRO A 114 -29.41 5.71 -6.94
CA PRO A 114 -28.83 6.95 -7.44
C PRO A 114 -27.55 7.31 -6.71
N LEU A 115 -26.57 7.85 -7.46
CA LEU A 115 -25.40 8.53 -6.87
C LEU A 115 -25.77 10.01 -6.70
N THR A 116 -25.66 10.51 -5.51
CA THR A 116 -26.04 11.87 -5.15
C THR A 116 -24.95 12.57 -4.32
N ILE A 117 -25.16 13.85 -4.00
CA ILE A 117 -24.27 14.60 -3.11
C ILE A 117 -24.17 13.97 -1.71
N GLU A 118 -25.16 13.18 -1.29
CA GLU A 118 -25.09 12.45 -0.01
C GLU A 118 -23.93 11.44 -0.01
N ASP A 119 -23.73 10.72 -1.13
CA ASP A 119 -22.60 9.80 -1.28
C ASP A 119 -21.27 10.55 -1.29
N VAL A 120 -21.20 11.68 -1.97
CA VAL A 120 -19.99 12.52 -2.03
C VAL A 120 -19.62 13.00 -0.62
N LEU A 121 -20.58 13.52 0.13
CA LEU A 121 -20.37 14.00 1.51
C LEU A 121 -19.99 12.84 2.44
N PHE A 122 -20.68 11.68 2.33
CA PHE A 122 -20.30 10.49 3.08
C PHE A 122 -18.82 10.12 2.87
N ASN A 123 -18.36 10.03 1.61
CA ASN A 123 -16.96 9.73 1.30
C ASN A 123 -16.01 10.75 1.93
N MET A 124 -16.29 12.04 1.80
CA MET A 124 -15.48 13.09 2.42
C MET A 124 -15.38 12.93 3.94
N TYR A 125 -16.50 12.68 4.63
CA TYR A 125 -16.50 12.53 6.07
C TYR A 125 -15.85 11.24 6.55
N VAL A 126 -15.82 10.17 5.74
CA VAL A 126 -14.98 8.97 6.01
C VAL A 126 -13.50 9.34 5.95
N TYR A 127 -13.05 10.00 4.87
CA TYR A 127 -11.63 10.39 4.70
C TYR A 127 -11.16 11.43 5.72
N LEU A 128 -12.04 12.30 6.17
CA LEU A 128 -11.74 13.38 7.11
C LEU A 128 -11.93 12.99 8.58
N ASP A 129 -12.43 11.79 8.85
CA ASP A 129 -12.56 11.30 10.21
C ASP A 129 -11.20 11.19 10.91
N PRO A 130 -11.07 11.64 12.18
CA PRO A 130 -9.77 11.65 12.87
C PRO A 130 -9.16 10.27 13.13
N VAL A 131 -9.93 9.17 13.07
CA VAL A 131 -9.41 7.80 13.21
C VAL A 131 -9.26 7.06 11.89
N TYR A 132 -9.50 7.73 10.76
CA TYR A 132 -9.22 7.16 9.44
C TYR A 132 -7.72 6.88 9.26
N THR A 133 -7.36 5.69 8.76
CA THR A 133 -5.98 5.23 8.60
C THR A 133 -5.64 4.78 7.17
N GLY A 134 -6.51 5.04 6.20
CA GLY A 134 -6.26 4.73 4.80
C GLY A 134 -5.26 5.68 4.13
N SER A 135 -5.11 5.57 2.82
CA SER A 135 -4.08 6.27 2.05
C SER A 135 -4.40 7.73 1.68
N SER A 136 -5.65 8.17 1.84
CA SER A 136 -6.02 9.57 1.52
C SER A 136 -5.33 10.58 2.42
N THR A 137 -4.83 11.66 1.82
CA THR A 137 -4.25 12.82 2.52
C THR A 137 -5.19 14.03 2.56
N MET A 138 -6.47 13.87 2.27
CA MET A 138 -7.46 14.95 2.27
C MET A 138 -7.47 15.73 3.59
N TYR A 139 -7.24 15.04 4.72
CA TYR A 139 -7.18 15.65 6.06
C TYR A 139 -6.04 16.68 6.22
N SER A 140 -5.04 16.66 5.34
CA SER A 140 -3.93 17.63 5.35
C SER A 140 -4.26 18.92 4.61
N THR A 141 -5.39 18.99 3.91
CA THR A 141 -5.91 20.22 3.30
C THR A 141 -6.58 21.06 4.37
N ASP A 142 -6.21 22.35 4.47
CA ASP A 142 -6.73 23.26 5.51
C ASP A 142 -8.15 23.75 5.19
N ILE A 143 -9.12 22.80 5.21
CA ILE A 143 -10.54 23.12 5.00
C ILE A 143 -11.07 23.85 6.22
N GLN A 144 -11.81 24.94 6.01
CA GLN A 144 -12.40 25.74 7.10
C GLN A 144 -13.30 24.86 7.99
N GLY A 145 -13.08 24.92 9.30
CA GLY A 145 -13.82 24.11 10.28
C GLY A 145 -13.30 22.68 10.44
N LEU A 146 -12.38 22.19 9.61
CA LEU A 146 -11.88 20.81 9.69
C LEU A 146 -11.15 20.54 11.00
N SER A 147 -10.26 21.43 11.42
CA SER A 147 -9.53 21.26 12.69
C SER A 147 -10.47 21.17 13.89
N GLN A 148 -11.51 22.03 13.95
CA GLN A 148 -12.52 21.99 15.01
C GLN A 148 -13.31 20.68 14.97
N TYR A 149 -13.72 20.23 13.79
CA TYR A 149 -14.41 18.94 13.61
C TYR A 149 -13.54 17.78 14.09
N ARG A 150 -12.26 17.73 13.64
CA ARG A 150 -11.38 16.60 13.94
C ARG A 150 -11.03 16.45 15.42
N ILE A 151 -11.00 17.51 16.22
CA ILE A 151 -10.62 17.41 17.63
C ILE A 151 -11.72 17.82 18.60
N GLN A 152 -12.86 18.29 18.10
CA GLN A 152 -14.02 18.72 18.90
C GLN A 152 -13.67 19.79 19.95
N GLN A 153 -12.80 20.72 19.59
CA GLN A 153 -12.40 21.86 20.45
C GLN A 153 -12.40 23.15 19.67
N ASN A 154 -12.66 24.26 20.38
CA ASN A 154 -12.55 25.61 19.82
C ASN A 154 -11.07 26.00 19.77
N LEU A 155 -10.46 25.82 18.62
CA LEU A 155 -9.09 26.22 18.37
C LEU A 155 -9.08 27.58 17.65
N SER A 156 -9.11 28.65 18.39
CA SER A 156 -8.75 29.95 17.83
C SER A 156 -7.20 29.99 17.67
N GLY A 157 -6.71 29.63 16.51
CA GLY A 157 -5.34 29.86 16.12
C GLY A 157 -4.31 28.76 16.39
N SER A 158 -4.68 27.49 16.58
CA SER A 158 -3.68 26.43 16.71
C SER A 158 -3.67 25.54 15.47
N GLN A 159 -2.66 25.68 14.65
CA GLN A 159 -2.38 24.88 13.46
C GLN A 159 -2.03 23.40 13.78
N ASN A 160 -1.78 23.05 15.05
CA ASN A 160 -1.23 21.76 15.47
C ASN A 160 -2.23 20.89 16.22
N ALA A 161 -3.53 20.99 15.90
CA ALA A 161 -4.56 20.19 16.54
C ALA A 161 -4.34 18.69 16.37
N ASP A 162 -4.08 18.25 15.15
CA ASP A 162 -3.82 16.85 14.84
C ASP A 162 -2.49 16.37 15.43
N GLU A 163 -1.48 17.22 15.49
CA GLU A 163 -0.21 16.91 16.15
C GLU A 163 -0.38 16.74 17.66
N GLN A 164 -1.10 17.64 18.31
CA GLN A 164 -1.41 17.53 19.74
C GLN A 164 -2.23 16.27 20.04
N LEU A 165 -3.25 15.98 19.23
CA LEU A 165 -4.06 14.78 19.35
C LEU A 165 -3.18 13.53 19.16
N THR A 166 -2.30 13.54 18.16
CA THR A 166 -1.38 12.44 17.86
C THR A 166 -0.40 12.20 19.00
N GLU A 167 0.18 13.25 19.60
CA GLU A 167 1.12 13.10 20.71
C GLU A 167 0.43 12.63 22.00
N GLN A 168 -0.76 13.12 22.29
CA GLN A 168 -1.58 12.62 23.40
C GLN A 168 -1.94 11.14 23.19
N ALA A 169 -2.35 10.76 21.97
CA ALA A 169 -2.67 9.39 21.63
C ALA A 169 -1.44 8.47 21.72
N ARG A 170 -0.27 8.94 21.26
CA ARG A 170 1.00 8.21 21.38
C ARG A 170 1.34 7.94 22.86
N THR A 171 1.16 8.91 23.72
CA THR A 171 1.40 8.76 25.16
C THR A 171 0.43 7.73 25.77
N LYS A 172 -0.87 7.78 25.43
CA LYS A 172 -1.85 6.77 25.88
C LYS A 172 -1.54 5.38 25.31
N ALA A 173 -1.18 5.26 24.03
CA ALA A 173 -0.82 3.99 23.39
C ALA A 173 0.41 3.35 24.06
N ARG A 174 1.47 4.12 24.34
CA ARG A 174 2.66 3.65 25.06
C ARG A 174 2.33 3.16 26.46
N SER A 175 1.49 3.89 27.18
CA SER A 175 1.04 3.47 28.52
C SER A 175 0.30 2.13 28.44
N ARG A 176 -0.60 1.97 27.46
CA ARG A 176 -1.36 0.73 27.26
C ARG A 176 -0.48 -0.45 26.90
N ILE A 177 0.53 -0.28 26.04
CA ILE A 177 1.52 -1.32 25.71
C ILE A 177 2.28 -1.75 26.97
N THR A 178 2.70 -0.79 27.80
CA THR A 178 3.39 -1.08 29.07
C THR A 178 2.53 -1.91 30.01
N GLU A 179 1.24 -1.61 30.11
CA GLU A 179 0.29 -2.38 30.90
C GLU A 179 0.08 -3.79 30.37
N LEU A 180 0.00 -3.95 29.04
CA LEU A 180 -0.10 -5.25 28.40
C LEU A 180 1.13 -6.13 28.65
N ILE A 181 2.33 -5.56 28.58
CA ILE A 181 3.58 -6.25 28.92
C ILE A 181 3.57 -6.73 30.37
N ASN A 182 3.15 -5.88 31.31
CA ASN A 182 3.00 -6.27 32.71
C ASN A 182 1.98 -7.39 32.89
N LEU A 183 0.86 -7.34 32.15
CA LEU A 183 -0.13 -8.42 32.16
C LEU A 183 0.45 -9.75 31.66
N PHE A 184 1.25 -9.74 30.60
CA PHE A 184 1.92 -10.94 30.12
C PHE A 184 2.82 -11.57 31.17
N ARG A 185 3.61 -10.75 31.87
CA ARG A 185 4.47 -11.20 32.96
C ARG A 185 3.68 -11.81 34.12
N GLU A 186 2.58 -11.20 34.51
CA GLU A 186 1.74 -11.72 35.58
C GLU A 186 0.98 -12.99 35.15
N THR A 187 0.56 -13.07 33.89
CA THR A 187 -0.06 -14.30 33.34
C THR A 187 0.94 -15.45 33.31
N ALA A 188 2.20 -15.20 32.97
CA ALA A 188 3.26 -16.21 33.01
C ALA A 188 3.53 -16.72 34.44
N LYS A 189 3.45 -15.85 35.45
CA LYS A 189 3.62 -16.20 36.87
C LYS A 189 2.37 -16.92 37.44
N THR A 190 1.20 -16.77 36.84
CA THR A 190 -0.05 -17.33 37.34
C THR A 190 -0.09 -18.84 37.03
N PRO A 191 -0.17 -19.73 38.04
CA PRO A 191 -0.19 -21.17 37.81
C PRO A 191 -1.36 -21.57 36.92
N SER A 192 -1.12 -22.53 36.00
CA SER A 192 -2.17 -23.02 35.08
C SER A 192 -3.22 -23.90 35.75
N GLY A 193 -2.94 -24.42 36.96
CA GLY A 193 -3.87 -25.28 37.70
C GLY A 193 -4.97 -24.49 38.40
N GLY A 194 -6.22 -24.87 38.21
CA GLY A 194 -7.38 -24.28 38.90
C GLY A 194 -8.26 -23.37 38.05
N PHE A 195 -7.89 -23.14 36.81
CA PHE A 195 -8.72 -22.39 35.85
C PHE A 195 -9.31 -23.33 34.79
N SER A 196 -10.55 -23.06 34.38
CA SER A 196 -11.25 -23.84 33.37
C SER A 196 -11.03 -23.31 31.96
N THR A 197 -10.67 -22.02 31.85
CA THR A 197 -10.43 -21.31 30.59
C THR A 197 -9.20 -20.41 30.68
N THR A 198 -8.64 -20.06 29.53
CA THR A 198 -7.57 -19.05 29.41
C THR A 198 -8.05 -17.69 29.92
N GLU A 199 -9.28 -17.33 29.63
CA GLU A 199 -9.90 -16.09 30.11
C GLU A 199 -9.89 -16.00 31.64
N GLU A 200 -10.30 -17.05 32.35
CA GLU A 200 -10.27 -17.09 33.83
C GLU A 200 -8.86 -16.88 34.36
N LYS A 201 -7.86 -17.50 33.72
CA LYS A 201 -6.44 -17.33 34.09
C LYS A 201 -5.96 -15.91 33.87
N VAL A 202 -6.28 -15.30 32.71
CA VAL A 202 -5.89 -13.93 32.38
C VAL A 202 -6.58 -12.93 33.32
N ARG A 203 -7.88 -13.10 33.60
CA ARG A 203 -8.59 -12.24 34.57
C ARG A 203 -7.99 -12.34 35.97
N ALA A 204 -7.55 -13.53 36.40
CA ALA A 204 -6.83 -13.66 37.68
C ALA A 204 -5.45 -12.98 37.64
N ALA A 205 -4.76 -13.04 36.52
CA ALA A 205 -3.47 -12.33 36.35
C ALA A 205 -3.65 -10.81 36.38
N ILE A 206 -4.68 -10.27 35.74
CA ILE A 206 -5.05 -8.84 35.80
C ILE A 206 -5.29 -8.43 37.26
N GLN A 207 -6.07 -9.22 38.00
CA GLN A 207 -6.36 -8.96 39.41
C GLN A 207 -5.09 -8.96 40.27
N ASN A 208 -4.21 -9.96 40.07
CA ASN A 208 -2.94 -10.05 40.80
C ASN A 208 -2.02 -8.86 40.49
N TRP A 209 -1.95 -8.45 39.24
CA TRP A 209 -1.14 -7.31 38.83
C TRP A 209 -1.67 -6.02 39.46
N GLN A 210 -2.98 -5.76 39.41
CA GLN A 210 -3.57 -4.58 40.02
C GLN A 210 -3.29 -4.53 41.53
N LEU A 211 -3.41 -5.65 42.22
CA LEU A 211 -3.06 -5.72 43.64
C LEU A 211 -1.57 -5.45 43.90
N SER A 212 -0.70 -5.87 43.00
CA SER A 212 0.77 -5.66 43.14
C SER A 212 1.16 -4.20 43.01
N ILE A 213 0.42 -3.38 42.26
CA ILE A 213 0.65 -1.96 42.09
C ILE A 213 -0.12 -1.08 43.09
N GLY A 214 -0.77 -1.68 44.10
CA GLY A 214 -1.35 -1.01 45.26
C GLY A 214 -2.86 -0.75 45.19
N TYR A 215 -3.58 -1.38 44.26
CA TYR A 215 -5.05 -1.36 44.27
C TYR A 215 -5.57 -2.27 45.38
N LYS A 216 -6.46 -1.76 46.20
CA LYS A 216 -7.02 -2.50 47.35
C LYS A 216 -8.12 -3.48 46.98
N GLU A 217 -8.71 -3.31 45.84
CA GLU A 217 -9.73 -4.18 45.23
C GLU A 217 -9.42 -4.31 43.75
N ALA A 218 -9.84 -5.39 43.12
CA ALA A 218 -9.75 -5.56 41.65
C ALA A 218 -10.70 -4.57 40.96
N VAL A 219 -10.28 -3.33 40.91
CA VAL A 219 -11.03 -2.25 40.25
C VAL A 219 -10.60 -2.21 38.79
N SER A 220 -11.43 -1.69 37.93
CA SER A 220 -11.09 -1.36 36.56
C SER A 220 -9.74 -0.64 36.51
N ALA A 221 -9.00 -0.80 35.43
CA ALA A 221 -7.72 -0.14 35.19
C ALA A 221 -7.85 1.40 34.99
N ASP A 222 -8.75 2.07 35.73
CA ASP A 222 -9.01 3.50 35.64
C ASP A 222 -7.78 4.37 35.94
N ALA A 223 -6.79 3.82 36.65
CA ALA A 223 -5.53 4.53 36.86
C ALA A 223 -4.73 4.72 35.55
N SER A 224 -4.92 3.82 34.60
CA SER A 224 -4.25 3.85 33.29
C SER A 224 -5.19 4.18 32.14
N SER A 225 -6.47 4.43 32.40
CA SER A 225 -7.52 4.62 31.40
C SER A 225 -7.82 3.39 30.50
N VAL A 226 -7.35 2.19 30.87
CA VAL A 226 -7.64 0.94 30.16
C VAL A 226 -8.45 0.01 31.06
N THR A 227 -9.59 -0.47 30.59
CA THR A 227 -10.47 -1.39 31.36
C THR A 227 -9.89 -2.82 31.37
N ASN A 228 -10.28 -3.61 32.37
CA ASN A 228 -9.90 -5.02 32.44
C ASN A 228 -10.41 -5.83 31.24
N ASP A 229 -11.57 -5.50 30.70
CA ASP A 229 -12.11 -6.13 29.50
C ASP A 229 -11.31 -5.73 28.26
N GLN A 230 -10.84 -4.52 28.18
CA GLN A 230 -9.95 -4.10 27.09
C GLN A 230 -8.58 -4.79 27.16
N LEU A 231 -7.98 -4.88 28.34
CA LEU A 231 -6.73 -5.63 28.54
C LEU A 231 -6.87 -7.11 28.13
N LEU A 232 -8.02 -7.72 28.43
CA LEU A 232 -8.29 -9.08 27.98
C LEU A 232 -8.38 -9.18 26.46
N LYS A 233 -9.11 -8.27 25.81
CA LYS A 233 -9.19 -8.20 24.34
C LYS A 233 -7.81 -7.98 23.71
N ASP A 234 -7.00 -7.11 24.28
CA ASP A 234 -5.64 -6.83 23.81
C ASP A 234 -4.76 -8.09 23.92
N TYR A 235 -4.88 -8.82 25.01
CA TYR A 235 -4.21 -10.10 25.22
C TYR A 235 -4.64 -11.13 24.15
N GLU A 236 -5.94 -11.30 23.95
CA GLU A 236 -6.51 -12.24 22.96
C GLU A 236 -6.08 -11.84 21.54
N LYS A 237 -6.12 -10.54 21.20
CA LYS A 237 -5.68 -10.04 19.89
C LYS A 237 -4.20 -10.31 19.65
N THR A 238 -3.37 -10.13 20.66
CA THR A 238 -1.93 -10.44 20.58
C THR A 238 -1.69 -11.92 20.29
N LEU A 239 -2.44 -12.81 20.94
CA LEU A 239 -2.37 -14.26 20.67
C LEU A 239 -2.83 -14.62 19.26
N GLU A 240 -3.88 -13.98 18.76
CA GLU A 240 -4.37 -14.16 17.39
C GLU A 240 -3.30 -13.77 16.36
N LEU A 241 -2.71 -12.60 16.54
CA LEU A 241 -1.64 -12.11 15.65
C LEU A 241 -0.43 -13.03 15.68
N PHE A 242 -0.03 -13.49 16.86
CA PHE A 242 1.07 -14.45 16.99
C PHE A 242 0.78 -15.77 16.27
N LYS A 243 -0.46 -16.27 16.35
CA LYS A 243 -0.85 -17.49 15.63
C LYS A 243 -0.80 -17.29 14.11
N LYS A 244 -1.25 -16.13 13.61
CA LYS A 244 -1.16 -15.78 12.19
C LYS A 244 0.29 -15.69 11.70
N GLU A 245 1.21 -15.19 12.52
CA GLU A 245 2.64 -15.20 12.18
C GLU A 245 3.16 -16.63 12.01
N LEU A 246 2.84 -17.53 12.94
CA LEU A 246 3.24 -18.93 12.82
C LEU A 246 2.69 -19.61 11.56
N GLU A 247 1.45 -19.28 11.15
CA GLU A 247 0.86 -19.77 9.90
C GLU A 247 1.61 -19.23 8.67
N SER A 248 2.04 -17.98 8.71
CA SER A 248 2.87 -17.34 7.69
C SER A 248 4.29 -17.92 7.68
N ASP A 249 4.92 -18.12 8.83
CA ASP A 249 6.24 -18.74 8.96
C ASP A 249 6.23 -20.19 8.43
N TYR A 250 5.09 -20.90 8.51
CA TYR A 250 4.92 -22.22 7.89
C TYR A 250 5.05 -22.15 6.36
N GLU A 251 4.36 -21.22 5.71
CA GLU A 251 4.45 -21.08 4.26
C GLU A 251 5.85 -20.62 3.83
N ALA A 252 6.44 -19.68 4.56
CA ALA A 252 7.80 -19.24 4.29
C ALA A 252 8.83 -20.37 4.44
N ALA A 253 8.70 -21.19 5.48
CA ALA A 253 9.58 -22.34 5.69
C ALA A 253 9.43 -23.41 4.61
N LYS A 254 8.20 -23.65 4.15
CA LYS A 254 7.90 -24.54 3.04
C LYS A 254 8.62 -24.11 1.77
N GLU A 255 8.63 -22.82 1.46
CA GLU A 255 9.34 -22.27 0.31
C GLU A 255 10.87 -22.36 0.49
N ALA A 256 11.36 -22.10 1.70
CA ALA A 256 12.79 -21.98 1.99
C ALA A 256 13.55 -23.31 2.13
N TYR A 257 12.91 -24.36 2.65
CA TYR A 257 13.64 -25.53 3.14
C TYR A 257 13.12 -26.87 2.63
N THR A 258 12.30 -26.90 1.55
CA THR A 258 11.82 -28.16 0.94
C THR A 258 12.65 -28.62 -0.25
N ASP A 259 13.60 -27.82 -0.73
CA ASP A 259 14.53 -28.15 -1.83
C ASP A 259 15.89 -28.67 -1.30
N GLU A 260 16.81 -29.04 -2.23
CA GLU A 260 18.16 -29.47 -1.84
C GLU A 260 18.97 -28.30 -1.21
N PRO A 261 19.76 -28.52 -0.17
CA PRO A 261 20.17 -29.83 0.38
C PRO A 261 19.20 -30.44 1.42
N TYR A 262 18.19 -29.73 1.80
CA TYR A 262 17.26 -30.12 2.88
C TYR A 262 16.42 -31.34 2.50
N LYS A 263 15.95 -31.42 1.27
CA LYS A 263 15.10 -32.50 0.75
C LYS A 263 15.74 -33.88 0.87
N SER A 264 17.00 -34.02 0.51
CA SER A 264 17.75 -35.28 0.63
C SER A 264 17.96 -35.72 2.08
N HIS A 265 17.75 -34.83 3.04
CA HIS A 265 17.84 -35.06 4.48
C HIS A 265 16.47 -35.19 5.14
N GLY A 266 15.41 -35.38 4.35
CA GLY A 266 14.07 -35.67 4.80
C GLY A 266 13.32 -34.46 5.35
N PHE A 267 13.61 -33.27 4.82
CA PHE A 267 12.79 -32.10 5.05
C PHE A 267 11.55 -32.19 4.17
N ASP A 268 10.42 -32.23 4.79
CA ASP A 268 9.10 -31.96 4.26
C ASP A 268 8.61 -30.59 4.77
N GLU A 269 7.41 -30.19 4.42
CA GLU A 269 6.85 -28.89 4.84
C GLU A 269 6.84 -28.72 6.36
N ILE A 270 6.49 -29.77 7.11
CA ILE A 270 6.46 -29.76 8.57
C ILE A 270 7.88 -29.65 9.15
N THR A 271 8.80 -30.47 8.67
CA THR A 271 10.19 -30.43 9.14
C THR A 271 10.86 -29.10 8.83
N SER A 272 10.53 -28.49 7.70
CA SER A 272 11.01 -27.16 7.29
C SER A 272 10.51 -26.08 8.25
N PHE A 273 9.23 -26.09 8.58
CA PHE A 273 8.66 -25.17 9.58
C PHE A 273 9.27 -25.40 10.97
N MET A 274 9.36 -26.67 11.42
CA MET A 274 9.99 -27.01 12.69
C MET A 274 11.46 -26.59 12.77
N TYR A 275 12.17 -26.58 11.63
CA TYR A 275 13.54 -26.07 11.54
C TYR A 275 13.58 -24.56 11.67
N MET A 276 12.72 -23.85 10.99
CA MET A 276 12.59 -22.40 11.12
C MET A 276 12.29 -21.99 12.56
N GLU A 277 11.44 -22.73 13.23
CA GLU A 277 11.01 -22.46 14.61
C GLU A 277 11.95 -23.01 15.71
N GLY A 278 13.07 -23.62 15.30
CA GLY A 278 14.13 -24.05 16.20
C GLY A 278 13.94 -25.44 16.83
N TYR A 279 12.98 -26.25 16.34
CA TYR A 279 12.74 -27.64 16.78
C TYR A 279 13.48 -28.68 15.94
N VAL A 280 14.31 -28.24 15.01
CA VAL A 280 15.22 -29.09 14.25
C VAL A 280 16.60 -28.45 14.26
N ASN A 281 17.62 -29.19 14.67
CA ASN A 281 18.98 -28.75 14.66
C ASN A 281 19.71 -29.37 13.46
N VAL A 282 20.38 -28.55 12.65
CA VAL A 282 21.12 -28.94 11.47
C VAL A 282 22.59 -28.64 11.66
N LYS A 283 23.42 -29.63 11.45
CA LYS A 283 24.87 -29.46 11.42
C LYS A 283 25.34 -29.38 9.98
N PHE A 284 25.86 -28.25 9.58
CA PHE A 284 26.40 -28.00 8.26
C PHE A 284 27.90 -28.38 8.13
N GLY A 285 28.34 -28.59 6.89
CA GLY A 285 29.74 -28.74 6.56
C GLY A 285 30.54 -27.46 6.78
N GLU A 286 31.87 -27.60 6.81
CA GLU A 286 32.78 -26.44 6.90
C GLU A 286 33.18 -26.00 5.49
N LYS A 287 33.08 -24.69 5.19
CA LYS A 287 33.55 -24.11 3.93
C LYS A 287 35.04 -23.72 4.08
N ASP A 288 35.90 -24.35 3.28
CA ASP A 288 37.35 -24.04 3.16
C ASP A 288 38.12 -24.07 4.50
N GLY A 289 37.73 -24.92 5.46
CA GLY A 289 38.42 -25.07 6.74
C GLY A 289 38.30 -23.83 7.65
N LYS A 290 37.34 -22.94 7.41
CA LYS A 290 36.98 -21.81 8.26
C LYS A 290 35.66 -22.12 8.98
N ALA A 291 35.46 -21.52 10.13
CA ALA A 291 34.29 -21.72 11.00
C ALA A 291 32.94 -21.28 10.36
N ASN A 292 32.90 -20.91 9.10
CA ASN A 292 31.66 -20.58 8.38
C ASN A 292 31.02 -21.85 7.83
N ALA A 293 29.78 -22.10 8.24
CA ALA A 293 29.01 -23.24 7.80
C ALA A 293 28.76 -23.21 6.27
N ASP A 294 29.08 -24.32 5.59
CA ASP A 294 28.67 -24.52 4.21
C ASP A 294 27.22 -25.05 4.21
N LYS A 295 26.24 -24.15 4.05
CA LYS A 295 24.81 -24.51 4.05
C LYS A 295 24.40 -25.43 2.90
N SER A 296 25.25 -25.60 1.87
CA SER A 296 25.01 -26.55 0.79
C SER A 296 25.30 -28.01 1.20
N VAL A 297 25.94 -28.23 2.36
CA VAL A 297 26.32 -29.56 2.86
C VAL A 297 25.76 -29.78 4.25
N ILE A 298 24.70 -30.58 4.37
CA ILE A 298 24.14 -31.00 5.66
C ILE A 298 24.88 -32.30 6.09
N LEU A 299 25.43 -32.29 7.30
CA LEU A 299 26.11 -33.42 7.89
C LEU A 299 25.22 -34.24 8.84
N GLU A 300 24.33 -33.55 9.55
CA GLU A 300 23.49 -34.20 10.56
C GLU A 300 22.22 -33.36 10.78
N VAL A 301 21.07 -34.04 11.00
CA VAL A 301 19.78 -33.42 11.30
C VAL A 301 19.24 -34.08 12.56
N HIS A 302 18.94 -33.28 13.58
CA HIS A 302 18.30 -33.74 14.82
C HIS A 302 16.95 -33.06 14.98
N ARG A 303 15.89 -33.86 15.21
CA ARG A 303 14.50 -33.41 15.34
C ARG A 303 14.04 -33.48 16.79
N ASP A 304 13.63 -32.37 17.35
CA ASP A 304 13.19 -32.20 18.75
C ASP A 304 11.68 -31.95 18.86
N TYR A 305 10.89 -32.64 18.04
CA TYR A 305 9.44 -32.54 18.07
C TYR A 305 8.77 -33.93 17.92
N PRO A 306 7.49 -34.12 18.34
CA PRO A 306 6.78 -35.41 18.27
C PRO A 306 6.61 -35.89 16.82
N SER A 307 6.89 -37.19 16.61
CA SER A 307 6.82 -37.81 15.28
C SER A 307 5.39 -38.09 14.76
N ASN A 308 4.38 -37.72 15.50
CA ASN A 308 2.97 -37.87 15.15
C ASN A 308 2.30 -36.56 14.74
N ILE A 309 3.07 -35.57 14.35
CA ILE A 309 2.57 -34.31 13.79
C ILE A 309 2.57 -34.49 12.27
N ASP A 310 1.38 -34.58 11.68
CA ASP A 310 1.18 -34.96 10.28
C ASP A 310 0.50 -33.86 9.43
N THR A 311 0.02 -32.76 10.06
CA THR A 311 -0.69 -31.65 9.36
C THR A 311 -0.09 -30.28 9.72
N LYS A 312 -0.32 -29.28 8.86
CA LYS A 312 0.04 -27.87 9.11
C LYS A 312 -0.54 -27.38 10.42
N GLU A 313 -1.83 -27.64 10.64
CA GLU A 313 -2.57 -27.20 11.81
C GLU A 313 -1.99 -27.79 13.10
N GLU A 314 -1.60 -29.07 13.08
CA GLU A 314 -0.94 -29.73 14.22
C GLU A 314 0.46 -29.16 14.47
N ALA A 315 1.22 -28.86 13.42
CA ALA A 315 2.56 -28.28 13.51
C ALA A 315 2.49 -26.87 14.10
N VAL A 316 1.65 -26.00 13.55
CA VAL A 316 1.43 -24.64 14.04
C VAL A 316 0.92 -24.66 15.48
N GLN A 317 -0.04 -25.52 15.81
CA GLN A 317 -0.57 -25.62 17.17
C GLN A 317 0.49 -26.12 18.17
N TYR A 318 1.32 -27.09 17.78
CA TYR A 318 2.41 -27.59 18.63
C TYR A 318 3.43 -26.49 18.96
N VAL A 319 3.87 -25.73 17.96
CA VAL A 319 4.81 -24.61 18.15
C VAL A 319 4.16 -23.53 18.99
N TYR A 320 2.92 -23.17 18.69
CA TYR A 320 2.15 -22.18 19.45
C TYR A 320 2.04 -22.57 20.93
N ASP A 321 1.61 -23.79 21.24
CA ASP A 321 1.44 -24.28 22.61
C ASP A 321 2.78 -24.36 23.36
N SER A 322 3.83 -24.80 22.67
CA SER A 322 5.16 -24.89 23.23
C SER A 322 5.73 -23.53 23.60
N LYS A 323 5.62 -22.55 22.70
CA LYS A 323 6.14 -21.19 22.94
C LYS A 323 5.32 -20.45 23.99
N ILE A 324 3.99 -20.55 23.95
CA ILE A 324 3.11 -19.92 24.95
C ILE A 324 3.37 -20.47 26.36
N ASN A 325 3.63 -21.76 26.51
CA ASN A 325 3.88 -22.35 27.82
C ASN A 325 5.26 -22.04 28.39
N SER A 326 6.28 -21.85 27.54
CA SER A 326 7.67 -21.66 27.98
C SER A 326 8.12 -20.21 28.00
N GLU A 327 7.70 -19.42 27.02
CA GLU A 327 8.24 -18.09 26.74
C GLU A 327 7.13 -17.05 26.47
N LEU A 328 5.90 -17.31 26.91
CA LEU A 328 4.72 -16.49 26.63
C LEU A 328 4.96 -14.99 26.85
N HIS A 329 5.49 -14.61 27.99
CA HIS A 329 5.69 -13.19 28.33
C HIS A 329 6.70 -12.50 27.40
N ILE A 330 7.70 -13.24 26.90
CA ILE A 330 8.72 -12.70 25.98
C ILE A 330 8.09 -12.48 24.60
N ILE A 331 7.38 -13.50 24.10
CA ILE A 331 6.72 -13.47 22.79
C ILE A 331 5.67 -12.36 22.76
N LEU A 332 4.81 -12.33 23.78
CA LEU A 332 3.72 -11.34 23.85
C LEU A 332 4.24 -9.93 24.10
N SER A 333 5.37 -9.77 24.82
CA SER A 333 6.03 -8.47 24.96
C SER A 333 6.58 -7.98 23.62
N ALA A 334 7.15 -8.87 22.80
CA ALA A 334 7.61 -8.54 21.45
C ALA A 334 6.44 -8.10 20.55
N TRP A 335 5.32 -8.80 20.59
CA TRP A 335 4.11 -8.45 19.85
C TRP A 335 3.44 -7.16 20.34
N ALA A 336 3.44 -6.91 21.66
CA ALA A 336 2.90 -5.67 22.22
C ALA A 336 3.68 -4.42 21.78
N THR A 337 4.95 -4.58 21.42
CA THR A 337 5.77 -3.51 20.85
C THR A 337 5.77 -3.50 19.32
N ALA A 338 5.10 -4.45 18.67
CA ALA A 338 4.99 -4.51 17.21
C ALA A 338 4.23 -3.29 16.67
N GLN A 339 4.57 -2.90 15.45
CA GLN A 339 4.05 -1.71 14.79
C GLN A 339 2.51 -1.77 14.63
N GLU A 340 1.97 -2.96 14.36
CA GLU A 340 0.52 -3.18 14.19
C GLU A 340 -0.25 -2.85 15.46
N LEU A 341 0.24 -3.28 16.63
CA LEU A 341 -0.39 -2.96 17.91
C LEU A 341 -0.23 -1.49 18.26
N GLN A 342 0.92 -0.87 17.95
CA GLN A 342 1.08 0.57 18.14
C GLN A 342 0.09 1.35 17.28
N THR A 343 -0.09 0.98 16.02
CA THR A 343 -1.06 1.62 15.11
C THR A 343 -2.48 1.46 15.62
N LEU A 344 -2.86 0.24 16.02
CA LEU A 344 -4.17 -0.05 16.61
C LEU A 344 -4.42 0.79 17.88
N TYR A 345 -3.45 0.82 18.79
CA TYR A 345 -3.62 1.53 20.06
C TYR A 345 -3.58 3.05 19.89
N MET A 346 -2.88 3.56 18.89
CA MET A 346 -2.94 4.97 18.51
C MET A 346 -4.34 5.37 18.06
N ALA A 347 -4.97 4.60 17.17
CA ALA A 347 -6.31 4.87 16.69
C ALA A 347 -7.34 4.83 17.83
N GLN A 348 -7.30 3.79 18.67
CA GLN A 348 -8.17 3.66 19.84
C GLN A 348 -7.92 4.74 20.90
N ALA A 349 -6.67 5.18 21.09
CA ALA A 349 -6.34 6.28 22.00
C ALA A 349 -6.88 7.61 21.48
N LYS A 350 -6.82 7.87 20.17
CA LYS A 350 -7.48 9.02 19.54
C LYS A 350 -8.98 9.01 19.82
N GLU A 351 -9.65 7.88 19.58
CA GLU A 351 -11.09 7.74 19.87
C GLU A 351 -11.43 8.10 21.32
N VAL A 352 -10.65 7.61 22.31
CA VAL A 352 -10.87 7.93 23.72
C VAL A 352 -10.73 9.42 23.99
N ILE A 353 -9.65 10.05 23.50
CA ILE A 353 -9.41 11.48 23.69
C ILE A 353 -10.54 12.31 23.06
N LEU A 354 -10.97 11.93 21.86
CA LEU A 354 -12.01 12.65 21.13
C LEU A 354 -13.37 12.53 21.83
N LYS A 355 -13.70 11.36 22.38
CA LYS A 355 -14.89 11.17 23.21
C LYS A 355 -14.85 11.99 24.51
N GLU A 356 -13.67 12.14 25.12
CA GLU A 356 -13.46 13.04 26.28
C GLU A 356 -13.67 14.51 25.90
N ASN A 357 -13.39 14.92 24.66
CA ASN A 357 -13.61 16.28 24.17
C ASN A 357 -15.08 16.61 23.83
N MET A 358 -15.92 15.60 23.65
CA MET A 358 -17.36 15.80 23.40
C MET A 358 -18.07 16.32 24.66
N GLN A 359 -19.14 17.09 24.49
CA GLN A 359 -19.94 17.58 25.59
C GLN A 359 -21.18 16.70 25.80
N ASP A 360 -21.27 16.03 26.93
CA ASP A 360 -22.38 15.09 27.23
C ASP A 360 -22.62 14.05 26.11
N GLY A 361 -21.54 13.63 25.46
CA GLY A 361 -21.56 12.66 24.35
C GLY A 361 -22.07 13.23 23.02
N GLN A 362 -22.17 14.57 22.91
CA GLN A 362 -22.53 15.23 21.65
C GLN A 362 -21.36 16.00 21.06
N LEU A 363 -21.30 16.02 19.72
CA LEU A 363 -20.32 16.80 19.00
C LEU A 363 -20.53 18.29 19.20
N LEU A 364 -19.47 19.02 19.54
CA LEU A 364 -19.45 20.48 19.57
C LEU A 364 -19.44 21.07 18.16
N TYR A 365 -18.76 20.39 17.25
CA TYR A 365 -18.64 20.75 15.85
C TYR A 365 -19.08 19.54 14.99
N PRO A 366 -20.40 19.39 14.73
CA PRO A 366 -20.93 18.21 14.04
C PRO A 366 -20.70 18.22 12.53
N ASN A 367 -20.28 19.35 11.96
CA ASN A 367 -19.98 19.51 10.54
C ASN A 367 -18.66 20.27 10.33
N ILE A 368 -18.13 20.18 9.13
CA ILE A 368 -16.99 20.95 8.65
C ILE A 368 -17.55 22.18 7.93
N SER A 369 -17.38 23.37 8.51
CA SER A 369 -18.02 24.60 8.02
C SER A 369 -17.66 24.97 6.59
N GLY A 370 -16.46 24.57 6.13
CA GLY A 370 -15.97 24.77 4.77
C GLY A 370 -16.53 23.79 3.74
N ILE A 371 -17.32 22.77 4.12
CA ILE A 371 -17.95 21.82 3.22
C ILE A 371 -19.45 22.05 3.22
N VAL A 372 -19.98 22.55 2.09
CA VAL A 372 -21.36 23.03 2.01
C VAL A 372 -22.08 22.47 0.78
N SER A 373 -23.21 21.82 0.98
CA SER A 373 -24.19 21.55 -0.06
C SER A 373 -25.10 22.77 -0.24
N LEU A 374 -25.05 23.44 -1.36
CA LEU A 374 -25.77 24.69 -1.58
C LEU A 374 -27.28 24.50 -1.53
N GLY A 375 -27.80 23.42 -2.08
CA GLY A 375 -29.22 23.12 -2.10
C GLY A 375 -29.85 22.89 -0.71
N HIS A 376 -29.02 22.51 0.29
CA HIS A 376 -29.51 22.24 1.64
C HIS A 376 -29.22 23.34 2.66
N THR A 377 -28.21 24.19 2.40
CA THR A 377 -27.71 25.13 3.43
C THR A 377 -27.80 26.59 3.05
N THR A 378 -28.18 26.92 1.80
CA THR A 378 -28.29 28.28 1.29
C THR A 378 -29.53 28.46 0.40
N ASP A 379 -30.00 29.73 0.23
CA ASP A 379 -31.06 30.07 -0.72
C ASP A 379 -30.49 30.39 -2.13
N VAL A 380 -29.41 29.73 -2.54
CA VAL A 380 -28.78 29.94 -3.86
C VAL A 380 -29.56 29.17 -4.90
N GLU A 381 -30.19 29.88 -5.84
CA GLU A 381 -30.98 29.30 -6.93
C GLU A 381 -30.13 28.83 -8.11
N SER A 382 -28.94 29.42 -8.29
CA SER A 382 -28.07 29.08 -9.40
C SER A 382 -26.61 29.47 -9.12
N VAL A 383 -25.67 28.75 -9.74
CA VAL A 383 -24.24 29.09 -9.78
C VAL A 383 -23.79 29.30 -11.22
N THR A 384 -22.84 30.24 -11.45
CA THR A 384 -22.29 30.49 -12.78
C THR A 384 -20.81 30.12 -12.74
N ILE A 385 -20.41 29.24 -13.65
CA ILE A 385 -19.02 28.83 -13.84
C ILE A 385 -18.63 29.19 -15.29
N GLY A 386 -17.70 30.12 -15.44
CA GLY A 386 -17.38 30.66 -16.75
C GLY A 386 -18.62 31.31 -17.40
N ASP A 387 -18.99 30.84 -18.58
CA ASP A 387 -20.16 31.34 -19.32
C ASP A 387 -21.43 30.51 -19.10
N LYS A 388 -21.38 29.47 -18.25
CA LYS A 388 -22.51 28.56 -18.00
C LYS A 388 -23.15 28.85 -16.64
N THR A 389 -24.46 28.79 -16.59
CA THR A 389 -25.26 28.93 -15.37
C THR A 389 -26.01 27.63 -15.10
N TYR A 390 -25.84 27.09 -13.89
CA TYR A 390 -26.44 25.85 -13.41
C TYR A 390 -27.45 26.15 -12.31
N ASN A 391 -28.67 25.61 -12.43
CA ASN A 391 -29.67 25.68 -11.37
C ASN A 391 -29.28 24.75 -10.23
N VAL A 392 -29.37 25.20 -9.00
CA VAL A 392 -29.09 24.39 -7.82
C VAL A 392 -30.30 23.58 -7.42
N ALA A 393 -30.12 22.28 -7.26
CA ALA A 393 -31.17 21.39 -6.78
C ALA A 393 -31.38 21.56 -5.28
N HIS A 394 -32.60 21.94 -4.89
CA HIS A 394 -32.98 22.13 -3.47
C HIS A 394 -33.62 20.89 -2.86
N ASP A 395 -34.22 20.02 -3.68
CA ASP A 395 -34.80 18.74 -3.27
C ASP A 395 -34.40 17.67 -4.27
N HIS A 396 -33.38 16.86 -3.98
CA HIS A 396 -33.21 15.62 -4.72
C HIS A 396 -34.00 14.50 -4.03
N ASN A 397 -34.60 13.65 -4.82
CA ASN A 397 -35.49 12.63 -4.33
C ASN A 397 -34.66 11.39 -3.91
N PRO A 398 -34.56 11.10 -2.60
CA PRO A 398 -33.81 9.91 -2.13
C PRO A 398 -34.46 8.59 -2.58
N ASP A 399 -35.68 8.63 -3.16
CA ASP A 399 -36.34 7.46 -3.71
C ASP A 399 -35.89 7.11 -5.15
N GLY A 400 -34.91 7.83 -5.68
CA GLY A 400 -34.37 7.61 -7.02
C GLY A 400 -35.20 8.17 -8.16
N THR A 401 -36.24 8.99 -7.88
CA THR A 401 -36.91 9.74 -8.94
C THR A 401 -35.97 10.80 -9.50
N PRO A 402 -35.86 10.97 -10.82
CA PRO A 402 -34.95 11.95 -11.40
C PRO A 402 -35.29 13.37 -10.91
N MET A 403 -34.26 14.11 -10.53
CA MET A 403 -34.31 15.56 -10.47
C MET A 403 -34.73 16.13 -11.83
N ASN A 404 -35.22 17.37 -11.85
CA ASN A 404 -35.41 18.03 -13.16
C ASN A 404 -34.05 18.03 -13.90
N ALA A 405 -34.08 17.82 -15.22
CA ALA A 405 -32.87 17.67 -16.03
C ALA A 405 -31.95 18.91 -16.02
N ASP A 406 -32.47 20.06 -15.57
CA ASP A 406 -31.79 21.35 -15.47
C ASP A 406 -31.41 21.74 -14.00
N GLU A 407 -31.58 20.85 -13.05
CA GLU A 407 -31.21 21.05 -11.65
C GLU A 407 -30.02 20.15 -11.27
N TYR A 408 -29.07 20.68 -10.50
CA TYR A 408 -27.83 19.99 -10.14
C TYR A 408 -27.52 20.11 -8.65
N ASP A 409 -27.01 19.06 -8.06
CA ASP A 409 -26.34 19.14 -6.76
C ASP A 409 -25.07 19.99 -6.91
N VAL A 410 -24.85 20.92 -5.98
CA VAL A 410 -23.66 21.79 -5.99
C VAL A 410 -22.95 21.73 -4.64
N LEU A 411 -21.69 21.29 -4.67
CA LEU A 411 -20.80 21.23 -3.53
C LEU A 411 -19.86 22.41 -3.53
N GLN A 412 -19.75 23.11 -2.42
CA GLN A 412 -18.67 24.07 -2.19
C GLN A 412 -17.71 23.57 -1.12
N ILE A 413 -16.41 23.69 -1.40
CA ILE A 413 -15.34 23.42 -0.43
C ILE A 413 -14.50 24.68 -0.28
N LYS A 414 -14.39 25.18 0.94
CA LYS A 414 -13.62 26.38 1.25
C LYS A 414 -12.40 26.03 2.09
N ILE A 415 -11.22 26.39 1.60
CA ILE A 415 -9.96 26.21 2.30
C ILE A 415 -9.36 27.55 2.73
N ASN A 416 -8.53 27.54 3.78
CA ASN A 416 -7.74 28.70 4.17
C ASN A 416 -6.56 28.88 3.24
N GLY A 417 -6.35 30.11 2.73
CA GLY A 417 -5.27 30.44 1.83
C GLY A 417 -5.33 29.70 0.48
N ILE A 418 -4.18 29.32 -0.02
CA ILE A 418 -3.95 28.57 -1.27
C ILE A 418 -3.38 27.21 -0.91
N ASP A 419 -3.84 26.15 -1.58
CA ASP A 419 -3.24 24.82 -1.55
C ASP A 419 -3.42 24.15 -2.93
N PRO A 420 -2.38 24.12 -3.79
CA PRO A 420 -2.45 23.54 -5.13
C PRO A 420 -2.77 22.04 -5.12
N LYS A 421 -2.49 21.34 -4.02
CA LYS A 421 -2.82 19.92 -3.84
C LYS A 421 -4.31 19.68 -3.57
N ALA A 422 -5.02 20.70 -3.07
CA ALA A 422 -6.39 20.52 -2.60
C ALA A 422 -7.32 19.90 -3.66
N VAL A 423 -7.29 20.39 -4.89
CA VAL A 423 -8.14 19.87 -5.98
C VAL A 423 -7.88 18.38 -6.24
N TRP A 424 -6.63 17.93 -6.15
CA TRP A 424 -6.27 16.53 -6.31
C TRP A 424 -6.74 15.65 -5.13
N ASN A 425 -6.78 16.21 -3.93
CA ASN A 425 -7.38 15.53 -2.77
C ASN A 425 -8.90 15.38 -2.90
N PHE A 426 -9.55 16.19 -3.76
CA PHE A 426 -10.98 16.10 -4.04
C PHE A 426 -11.31 15.17 -5.22
N SER A 427 -10.32 14.51 -5.84
CA SER A 427 -10.52 13.54 -6.94
C SER A 427 -10.70 12.10 -6.48
N PHE A 428 -11.30 11.88 -5.32
CA PHE A 428 -11.57 10.54 -4.79
C PHE A 428 -12.69 9.81 -5.55
N ALA A 429 -12.69 8.48 -5.49
CA ALA A 429 -13.78 7.65 -5.97
C ALA A 429 -15.02 7.82 -5.09
N VAL A 430 -16.22 7.93 -5.68
CA VAL A 430 -17.47 8.06 -4.93
C VAL A 430 -18.07 6.69 -4.68
N ALA A 431 -17.79 6.16 -3.49
CA ALA A 431 -18.31 4.88 -3.04
C ALA A 431 -19.72 5.04 -2.45
N PRO A 432 -20.65 4.09 -2.72
CA PRO A 432 -22.03 4.19 -2.24
C PRO A 432 -22.17 4.05 -0.72
N GLN A 433 -22.79 5.03 -0.10
CA GLN A 433 -23.03 5.05 1.32
C GLN A 433 -23.87 3.85 1.79
N HIS A 434 -24.95 3.54 1.07
CA HIS A 434 -25.87 2.45 1.42
C HIS A 434 -25.20 1.05 1.41
N TYR A 435 -24.10 0.88 0.66
CA TYR A 435 -23.33 -0.36 0.63
C TYR A 435 -22.24 -0.42 1.70
N TYR A 436 -21.37 0.62 1.77
CA TYR A 436 -20.20 0.61 2.65
C TYR A 436 -20.53 0.94 4.10
N ALA A 437 -21.64 1.65 4.34
CA ALA A 437 -22.12 2.01 5.67
C ALA A 437 -23.60 1.58 5.88
N GLU A 438 -23.92 0.33 5.55
CA GLU A 438 -25.27 -0.22 5.72
C GLU A 438 -25.78 -0.02 7.15
N GLY A 439 -26.99 0.52 7.27
CA GLY A 439 -27.61 0.85 8.57
C GLY A 439 -27.33 2.26 9.09
N TYR A 440 -26.44 3.01 8.43
CA TYR A 440 -26.22 4.44 8.65
C TYR A 440 -26.91 5.23 7.53
N THR A 441 -27.24 6.48 7.78
CA THR A 441 -27.91 7.35 6.79
C THR A 441 -27.28 8.72 6.77
N VAL A 442 -27.26 9.36 5.63
CA VAL A 442 -26.94 10.78 5.49
C VAL A 442 -28.19 11.60 5.76
N ASP A 443 -28.07 12.67 6.53
CA ASP A 443 -29.12 13.67 6.81
C ASP A 443 -28.42 15.03 6.94
N ILE A 444 -28.21 15.66 5.80
CA ILE A 444 -27.44 16.91 5.70
C ILE A 444 -28.06 18.00 6.58
N ALA A 445 -29.39 18.07 6.62
CA ALA A 445 -30.12 19.09 7.39
C ALA A 445 -29.85 18.97 8.90
N ASN A 446 -29.51 17.78 9.40
CA ASN A 446 -29.17 17.53 10.80
C ASN A 446 -27.67 17.30 11.03
N ASN A 447 -26.80 17.64 10.06
CA ASN A 447 -25.36 17.45 10.12
C ASN A 447 -24.96 15.98 10.43
N ASN A 448 -25.69 15.04 9.87
CA ASN A 448 -25.37 13.63 9.90
C ASN A 448 -24.89 13.18 8.50
N PHE A 449 -23.66 12.70 8.40
CA PHE A 449 -23.04 12.34 7.12
C PHE A 449 -22.84 10.82 6.96
N GLY A 450 -23.58 10.01 7.74
CA GLY A 450 -23.52 8.56 7.67
C GLY A 450 -22.25 7.95 8.28
N VAL A 451 -21.51 8.71 9.07
CA VAL A 451 -20.27 8.29 9.73
C VAL A 451 -20.45 8.33 11.25
N ASP A 452 -20.05 7.26 11.94
CA ASP A 452 -19.94 7.25 13.40
C ASP A 452 -18.61 7.90 13.78
N TYR A 453 -18.69 9.20 14.16
CA TYR A 453 -17.52 10.06 14.37
C TYR A 453 -16.52 9.45 15.34
N ALA A 454 -15.24 9.43 14.92
CA ALA A 454 -14.09 8.97 15.69
C ALA A 454 -14.28 7.55 16.27
N SER A 455 -15.07 6.71 15.61
CA SER A 455 -15.31 5.33 16.02
C SER A 455 -14.37 4.37 15.27
N PHE A 456 -13.41 3.83 16.01
CA PHE A 456 -12.53 2.80 15.46
C PHE A 456 -13.33 1.54 15.07
N ASP A 457 -14.34 1.18 15.86
CA ASP A 457 -15.23 0.04 15.59
C ASP A 457 -16.01 0.22 14.28
N TYR A 458 -16.50 1.45 14.01
CA TYR A 458 -17.13 1.78 12.74
C TYR A 458 -16.17 1.60 11.55
N MET A 459 -14.96 2.15 11.64
CA MET A 459 -13.97 2.03 10.57
C MET A 459 -13.57 0.57 10.31
N THR A 460 -13.46 -0.27 11.35
CA THR A 460 -13.00 -1.66 11.20
C THR A 460 -14.12 -2.66 10.92
N ASN A 461 -15.30 -2.50 11.51
CA ASN A 461 -16.37 -3.50 11.44
C ASN A 461 -17.52 -3.10 10.50
N VAL A 462 -17.62 -1.83 10.12
CA VAL A 462 -18.62 -1.34 9.14
C VAL A 462 -17.94 -1.08 7.81
N ILE A 463 -17.06 -0.07 7.73
CA ILE A 463 -16.41 0.30 6.46
C ILE A 463 -15.51 -0.84 5.93
N GLN A 464 -14.77 -1.53 6.81
CA GLN A 464 -13.93 -2.68 6.47
C GLN A 464 -14.59 -4.01 6.85
N SER A 465 -15.94 -4.11 6.80
CA SER A 465 -16.61 -5.40 7.00
C SER A 465 -16.14 -6.43 5.96
N GLN A 466 -16.23 -7.72 6.27
CA GLN A 466 -15.80 -8.81 5.38
C GLN A 466 -16.35 -8.65 3.94
N ARG A 467 -17.62 -8.27 3.79
CA ARG A 467 -18.23 -8.00 2.49
C ARG A 467 -17.53 -6.82 1.78
N ASN A 468 -17.37 -5.71 2.48
CA ASN A 468 -16.86 -4.45 1.94
C ASN A 468 -15.37 -4.51 1.54
N VAL A 469 -14.60 -5.44 2.12
CA VAL A 469 -13.19 -5.64 1.76
C VAL A 469 -13.00 -6.72 0.69
N THR A 470 -13.99 -7.58 0.44
CA THR A 470 -13.84 -8.68 -0.52
C THR A 470 -14.56 -8.47 -1.84
N VAL A 471 -15.57 -7.58 -1.89
CA VAL A 471 -16.34 -7.30 -3.12
C VAL A 471 -16.53 -5.80 -3.26
N PRO A 472 -15.91 -5.14 -4.26
CA PRO A 472 -16.10 -3.71 -4.48
C PRO A 472 -17.43 -3.42 -5.18
N MET A 473 -18.04 -2.27 -4.86
CA MET A 473 -19.26 -1.78 -5.50
C MET A 473 -19.16 -0.27 -5.77
N GLY A 474 -19.67 0.18 -6.92
CA GLY A 474 -19.64 1.57 -7.31
C GLY A 474 -20.47 1.86 -8.55
N ALA A 475 -20.25 3.01 -9.19
CA ALA A 475 -20.96 3.48 -10.38
C ALA A 475 -20.12 3.35 -11.67
N GLY A 476 -19.03 2.60 -11.66
CA GLY A 476 -18.17 2.39 -12.83
C GLY A 476 -18.80 1.54 -13.94
N ALA A 477 -18.08 1.44 -15.07
CA ALA A 477 -18.53 0.71 -16.24
C ALA A 477 -18.72 -0.81 -15.99
N TYR A 478 -18.05 -1.35 -14.99
CA TYR A 478 -18.10 -2.76 -14.65
C TYR A 478 -18.55 -2.99 -13.21
N MET A 479 -19.14 -4.15 -12.97
CA MET A 479 -19.56 -4.60 -11.65
C MET A 479 -18.97 -5.97 -11.32
N ALA A 480 -18.79 -6.24 -10.04
CA ALA A 480 -18.34 -7.53 -9.54
C ALA A 480 -19.37 -8.63 -9.86
N THR A 481 -18.87 -9.82 -10.25
CA THR A 481 -19.70 -10.99 -10.56
C THR A 481 -18.96 -12.27 -10.17
N ASP A 482 -19.64 -13.40 -10.21
CA ASP A 482 -19.01 -14.72 -10.14
C ASP A 482 -18.50 -15.20 -11.51
N ASN A 483 -17.92 -16.38 -11.56
CA ASN A 483 -17.43 -16.99 -12.81
C ASN A 483 -18.55 -17.32 -13.84
N GLN A 484 -19.82 -17.27 -13.45
CA GLN A 484 -20.99 -17.52 -14.29
C GLN A 484 -21.68 -16.24 -14.73
N GLY A 485 -21.29 -15.09 -14.17
CA GLY A 485 -21.89 -13.79 -14.47
C GLY A 485 -23.09 -13.46 -13.58
N ASN A 486 -23.25 -14.14 -12.44
CA ASN A 486 -24.32 -13.82 -11.49
C ASN A 486 -24.00 -12.55 -10.70
N ASP A 487 -25.04 -11.77 -10.41
CA ASP A 487 -24.97 -10.58 -9.57
C ASP A 487 -24.71 -10.90 -8.11
N ASN A 488 -24.15 -9.96 -7.36
CA ASN A 488 -23.93 -10.03 -5.93
C ASN A 488 -23.16 -11.29 -5.47
N PRO A 489 -21.95 -11.54 -6.03
CA PRO A 489 -21.12 -12.66 -5.61
C PRO A 489 -20.70 -12.50 -4.15
N ASP A 490 -20.39 -13.61 -3.47
CA ASP A 490 -19.56 -13.50 -2.26
C ASP A 490 -18.08 -13.34 -2.64
N GLY A 491 -17.24 -13.01 -1.64
CA GLY A 491 -15.83 -12.76 -1.90
C GLY A 491 -15.07 -13.94 -2.52
N ASN A 492 -15.45 -15.18 -2.16
CA ASN A 492 -14.81 -16.39 -2.70
C ASN A 492 -15.30 -16.72 -4.11
N ASP A 493 -16.46 -16.23 -4.50
CA ASP A 493 -16.99 -16.38 -5.86
C ASP A 493 -16.47 -15.26 -6.77
N PHE A 494 -16.36 -14.03 -6.27
CA PHE A 494 -15.81 -12.89 -6.99
C PHE A 494 -14.31 -13.10 -7.31
N TYR A 495 -13.53 -13.51 -6.32
CA TYR A 495 -12.12 -13.84 -6.46
C TYR A 495 -11.90 -15.32 -6.19
N SER A 496 -11.78 -16.12 -7.23
CA SER A 496 -11.59 -17.56 -7.13
C SER A 496 -10.64 -18.10 -8.20
N ASN A 497 -9.88 -19.12 -7.83
CA ASN A 497 -8.91 -19.78 -8.73
C ASN A 497 -7.90 -18.81 -9.37
N ASN A 498 -7.43 -17.81 -8.64
CA ASN A 498 -6.55 -16.76 -9.10
C ASN A 498 -7.15 -15.89 -10.23
N VAL A 499 -8.48 -15.76 -10.28
CA VAL A 499 -9.22 -14.93 -11.25
C VAL A 499 -10.23 -14.08 -10.52
N VAL A 500 -10.29 -12.80 -10.88
CA VAL A 500 -11.35 -11.86 -10.47
C VAL A 500 -12.29 -11.65 -11.65
N TYR A 501 -13.60 -11.62 -11.40
CA TYR A 501 -14.64 -11.65 -12.43
C TYR A 501 -15.48 -10.38 -12.44
N PHE A 502 -15.60 -9.76 -13.61
CA PHE A 502 -16.42 -8.58 -13.84
C PHE A 502 -17.35 -8.79 -15.03
N LYS A 503 -18.45 -8.07 -15.03
CA LYS A 503 -19.32 -7.84 -16.21
C LYS A 503 -19.68 -6.37 -16.32
N SER A 504 -20.23 -5.95 -17.46
CA SER A 504 -20.77 -4.60 -17.66
C SER A 504 -21.82 -4.25 -16.62
N SER A 505 -21.76 -3.03 -16.08
CA SER A 505 -22.79 -2.51 -15.19
C SER A 505 -24.07 -2.21 -16.01
N PRO A 506 -25.24 -2.72 -15.59
CA PRO A 506 -26.48 -2.53 -16.35
C PRO A 506 -26.98 -1.08 -16.37
N TYR A 507 -26.46 -0.23 -15.50
CA TYR A 507 -26.88 1.15 -15.35
C TYR A 507 -25.86 2.18 -15.85
N PHE A 508 -24.62 1.76 -16.19
CA PHE A 508 -23.56 2.68 -16.57
C PHE A 508 -23.91 3.48 -17.82
N GLU A 509 -24.24 2.81 -18.92
CA GLU A 509 -24.57 3.48 -20.21
C GLU A 509 -25.73 4.45 -20.02
N GLU A 510 -26.88 3.99 -19.51
CA GLU A 510 -28.05 4.81 -19.27
C GLU A 510 -27.78 6.04 -18.43
N SER A 511 -27.04 5.88 -17.33
CA SER A 511 -26.79 6.98 -16.40
C SER A 511 -25.76 7.98 -16.93
N MET A 512 -24.76 7.49 -17.67
CA MET A 512 -23.77 8.38 -18.29
C MET A 512 -24.37 9.14 -19.48
N GLU A 513 -25.15 8.49 -20.31
CA GLU A 513 -25.87 9.16 -21.43
C GLU A 513 -26.85 10.21 -20.90
N ALA A 514 -27.57 9.93 -19.82
CA ALA A 514 -28.47 10.90 -19.17
C ALA A 514 -27.76 12.15 -18.64
N SER A 515 -26.46 12.05 -18.36
CA SER A 515 -25.63 13.15 -17.88
C SER A 515 -25.02 14.03 -18.97
N LEU A 516 -25.16 13.62 -20.25
CA LEU A 516 -24.61 14.35 -21.39
C LEU A 516 -25.48 15.51 -21.81
N PRO A 517 -24.89 16.61 -22.34
CA PRO A 517 -25.62 17.63 -23.09
C PRO A 517 -26.37 17.01 -24.30
N ALA A 518 -27.51 17.57 -24.66
CA ALA A 518 -28.38 17.06 -25.73
C ALA A 518 -27.71 17.04 -27.13
N ASP A 519 -26.62 17.77 -27.32
CA ASP A 519 -25.83 17.89 -28.55
C ASP A 519 -24.45 17.18 -28.43
N SER A 520 -24.25 16.32 -27.44
CA SER A 520 -23.02 15.56 -27.27
C SER A 520 -22.93 14.44 -28.32
N ASP A 521 -21.72 14.29 -28.86
CA ASP A 521 -21.36 13.15 -29.76
C ASP A 521 -20.65 12.01 -28.97
N ILE A 522 -20.62 12.06 -27.62
CA ILE A 522 -19.98 11.05 -26.80
C ILE A 522 -20.87 9.82 -26.69
N ASP A 523 -20.26 8.65 -26.85
CA ASP A 523 -20.90 7.34 -26.73
C ASP A 523 -20.26 6.53 -25.61
N TYR A 524 -20.98 6.30 -24.51
CA TYR A 524 -20.52 5.51 -23.36
C TYR A 524 -20.80 4.00 -23.48
N HIS A 525 -21.00 3.50 -24.70
CA HIS A 525 -21.33 2.10 -24.93
C HIS A 525 -20.22 1.15 -24.44
N VAL A 526 -20.58 0.15 -23.59
CA VAL A 526 -19.67 -0.89 -23.11
C VAL A 526 -19.54 -2.01 -24.12
N ASN A 527 -18.46 -2.01 -24.88
CA ASN A 527 -18.27 -2.96 -26.00
C ASN A 527 -17.89 -4.38 -25.56
N ILE A 528 -17.26 -4.54 -24.38
CA ILE A 528 -16.85 -5.83 -23.83
C ILE A 528 -17.63 -6.08 -22.54
N ASP A 529 -18.57 -7.03 -22.60
CA ASP A 529 -19.46 -7.35 -21.48
C ASP A 529 -18.71 -8.01 -20.30
N LYS A 530 -17.75 -8.88 -20.57
CA LYS A 530 -17.07 -9.67 -19.52
C LYS A 530 -15.57 -9.39 -19.46
N VAL A 531 -15.08 -9.06 -18.27
CA VAL A 531 -13.67 -8.84 -18.00
C VAL A 531 -13.21 -9.77 -16.89
N ARG A 532 -12.00 -10.30 -17.01
CA ARG A 532 -11.36 -11.16 -16.02
C ARG A 532 -9.95 -10.69 -15.76
N TYR A 533 -9.61 -10.52 -14.52
CA TYR A 533 -8.21 -10.33 -14.12
C TYR A 533 -7.64 -11.66 -13.64
N GLN A 534 -6.65 -12.17 -14.38
CA GLN A 534 -5.97 -13.43 -14.10
C GLN A 534 -4.62 -13.15 -13.47
N ILE A 535 -4.37 -13.72 -12.28
CA ILE A 535 -3.02 -13.68 -11.69
C ILE A 535 -2.07 -14.50 -12.55
N VAL A 536 -1.01 -13.87 -13.02
CA VAL A 536 0.06 -14.49 -13.84
C VAL A 536 1.41 -14.03 -13.30
N PRO A 537 2.34 -14.96 -13.01
CA PRO A 537 3.70 -14.58 -12.66
C PRO A 537 4.34 -13.74 -13.79
N ALA A 538 5.07 -12.69 -13.42
CA ALA A 538 5.67 -11.75 -14.38
C ALA A 538 6.57 -12.47 -15.43
N THR A 539 7.25 -13.54 -15.02
CA THR A 539 8.07 -14.39 -15.90
C THR A 539 7.29 -15.12 -16.99
N ASP A 540 5.99 -15.35 -16.78
CA ASP A 540 5.13 -16.13 -17.67
C ASP A 540 4.27 -15.25 -18.58
N ALA A 541 4.25 -13.91 -18.36
CA ALA A 541 3.37 -12.96 -19.02
C ALA A 541 3.31 -13.14 -20.54
N ILE A 542 4.45 -13.13 -21.24
CA ILE A 542 4.51 -13.23 -22.71
C ILE A 542 4.08 -14.62 -23.20
N THR A 543 4.42 -15.68 -22.45
CA THR A 543 4.00 -17.05 -22.77
C THR A 543 2.47 -17.19 -22.67
N MET A 544 1.88 -16.61 -21.63
CA MET A 544 0.42 -16.63 -21.42
C MET A 544 -0.32 -15.77 -22.46
N LEU A 545 0.27 -14.62 -22.84
CA LEU A 545 -0.25 -13.80 -23.95
C LEU A 545 -0.20 -14.58 -25.27
N GLN A 546 0.95 -15.21 -25.59
CA GLN A 546 1.12 -15.97 -26.83
C GLN A 546 0.20 -17.19 -26.91
N SER A 547 -0.09 -17.84 -25.79
CA SER A 547 -1.02 -18.97 -25.73
C SER A 547 -2.50 -18.56 -25.85
N GLY A 548 -2.80 -17.27 -25.65
CA GLY A 548 -4.17 -16.76 -25.57
C GLY A 548 -4.85 -17.06 -24.21
N THR A 549 -4.09 -17.41 -23.18
CA THR A 549 -4.61 -17.57 -21.81
C THR A 549 -4.99 -16.21 -21.24
N VAL A 550 -4.18 -15.19 -21.51
CA VAL A 550 -4.50 -13.77 -21.29
C VAL A 550 -4.43 -13.02 -22.60
N HIS A 551 -5.15 -11.92 -22.70
CA HIS A 551 -5.26 -11.11 -23.92
C HIS A 551 -4.44 -9.82 -23.81
N TYR A 552 -4.14 -9.38 -22.59
CA TYR A 552 -3.41 -8.17 -22.27
C TYR A 552 -2.47 -8.42 -21.08
N VAL A 553 -1.23 -7.96 -21.18
CA VAL A 553 -0.19 -8.13 -20.17
C VAL A 553 0.64 -6.85 -20.00
N THR A 554 1.27 -6.73 -18.83
CA THR A 554 2.18 -5.64 -18.47
C THR A 554 3.57 -6.20 -18.13
N PRO A 555 4.32 -6.76 -19.10
CA PRO A 555 5.59 -7.39 -18.83
C PRO A 555 6.67 -6.35 -18.53
N GLN A 556 7.71 -6.76 -17.78
CA GLN A 556 8.89 -5.93 -17.57
C GLN A 556 9.62 -5.65 -18.88
N LEU A 557 10.16 -4.44 -19.05
CA LEU A 557 10.93 -4.00 -20.23
C LEU A 557 12.35 -4.58 -20.28
N THR A 558 12.49 -5.89 -20.09
CA THR A 558 13.78 -6.57 -20.23
C THR A 558 14.13 -6.82 -21.70
N LYS A 559 15.42 -7.02 -21.99
CA LYS A 559 15.90 -7.38 -23.35
C LYS A 559 15.22 -8.63 -23.89
N ASP A 560 15.01 -9.62 -23.04
CA ASP A 560 14.42 -10.90 -23.42
C ASP A 560 12.93 -10.71 -23.75
N ASN A 561 12.18 -9.96 -22.93
CA ASN A 561 10.78 -9.68 -23.18
C ASN A 561 10.57 -8.85 -24.43
N MET A 562 11.38 -7.81 -24.65
CA MET A 562 11.32 -7.00 -25.87
C MET A 562 11.64 -7.80 -27.12
N SER A 563 12.67 -8.67 -27.06
CA SER A 563 13.01 -9.57 -28.18
C SER A 563 11.88 -10.56 -28.47
N ALA A 564 11.26 -11.11 -27.43
CA ALA A 564 10.13 -12.03 -27.57
C ALA A 564 8.93 -11.32 -28.23
N LEU A 565 8.53 -10.14 -27.73
CA LEU A 565 7.40 -9.36 -28.29
C LEU A 565 7.67 -8.93 -29.73
N ASN A 566 8.86 -8.43 -30.06
CA ASN A 566 9.22 -8.07 -31.43
C ASN A 566 9.08 -9.27 -32.40
N SER A 567 9.35 -10.48 -31.92
CA SER A 567 9.14 -11.71 -32.72
C SER A 567 7.66 -12.06 -32.93
N LEU A 568 6.77 -11.50 -32.11
CA LEU A 568 5.33 -11.74 -32.15
C LEU A 568 4.55 -10.69 -32.95
N GLU A 569 5.12 -9.52 -33.25
CA GLU A 569 4.47 -8.47 -34.03
C GLU A 569 3.94 -8.99 -35.38
N SER A 570 4.77 -9.78 -36.10
CA SER A 570 4.34 -10.39 -37.37
C SER A 570 3.18 -11.39 -37.24
N LYS A 571 2.80 -11.75 -36.00
CA LYS A 571 1.70 -12.65 -35.68
C LYS A 571 0.48 -11.89 -35.13
N GLY A 572 0.50 -10.55 -35.16
CA GLY A 572 -0.60 -9.70 -34.72
C GLY A 572 -0.65 -9.46 -33.22
N PHE A 573 0.51 -9.50 -32.54
CA PHE A 573 0.63 -9.04 -31.18
C PHE A 573 1.21 -7.64 -31.18
N GLU A 574 0.59 -6.75 -30.42
CA GLU A 574 0.88 -5.32 -30.41
C GLU A 574 1.45 -4.90 -29.04
N LYS A 575 2.12 -3.76 -29.00
CA LYS A 575 2.69 -3.22 -27.77
C LYS A 575 2.62 -1.70 -27.73
N ILE A 576 2.44 -1.16 -26.52
CA ILE A 576 2.47 0.27 -26.20
C ILE A 576 3.53 0.47 -25.10
N SER A 577 4.38 1.49 -25.22
CA SER A 577 5.35 1.83 -24.22
C SER A 577 5.26 3.32 -23.89
N VAL A 578 5.13 3.65 -22.60
CA VAL A 578 5.02 5.02 -22.13
C VAL A 578 5.88 5.22 -20.87
N SER A 579 6.37 6.43 -20.63
CA SER A 579 7.08 6.74 -19.38
C SER A 579 6.16 6.49 -18.19
N GLN A 580 6.67 5.78 -17.20
CA GLN A 580 5.92 5.51 -15.97
C GLN A 580 5.99 6.72 -15.04
N LEU A 581 4.90 6.99 -14.33
CA LEU A 581 4.85 8.09 -13.37
C LEU A 581 5.68 7.82 -12.11
N GLY A 582 5.88 6.55 -11.73
CA GLY A 582 6.69 6.14 -10.58
C GLY A 582 8.17 5.97 -10.87
N TYR A 583 8.97 5.78 -9.84
CA TYR A 583 10.42 5.52 -9.94
C TYR A 583 10.88 4.47 -8.93
N GLY A 584 12.00 3.79 -9.23
CA GLY A 584 12.63 2.81 -8.36
C GLY A 584 13.60 3.45 -7.37
N TYR A 585 13.57 2.97 -6.13
CA TYR A 585 14.41 3.48 -5.04
C TYR A 585 14.90 2.36 -4.11
N ILE A 586 15.90 2.71 -3.29
CA ILE A 586 16.37 1.90 -2.16
C ILE A 586 16.05 2.63 -0.88
N GLY A 587 15.33 1.98 0.03
CA GLY A 587 14.99 2.52 1.34
C GLY A 587 15.88 1.98 2.46
N ILE A 588 16.11 2.79 3.50
CA ILE A 588 16.90 2.46 4.68
C ILE A 588 16.16 2.90 5.93
N ASN A 589 15.90 1.98 6.85
CA ASN A 589 15.14 2.25 8.06
C ASN A 589 16.03 2.75 9.19
N ALA A 590 15.84 4.00 9.62
CA ALA A 590 16.57 4.60 10.71
C ALA A 590 16.36 3.91 12.08
N SER A 591 15.27 3.16 12.26
CA SER A 591 15.03 2.38 13.48
C SER A 591 15.98 1.19 13.61
N TYR A 592 16.38 0.59 12.47
CA TYR A 592 17.30 -0.55 12.43
C TYR A 592 18.75 -0.13 12.28
N ILE A 593 19.00 0.99 11.60
CA ILE A 593 20.33 1.56 11.36
C ILE A 593 20.33 2.98 11.93
N PRO A 594 20.43 3.13 13.27
CA PRO A 594 20.23 4.42 13.93
C PRO A 594 21.23 5.50 13.52
N ASN A 595 22.50 5.11 13.35
CA ASN A 595 23.56 6.07 13.06
C ASN A 595 23.49 6.54 11.60
N ILE A 596 23.25 7.83 11.39
CA ILE A 596 23.08 8.44 10.05
C ILE A 596 24.32 8.22 9.14
N TYR A 597 25.52 8.20 9.70
CA TYR A 597 26.73 7.96 8.93
C TYR A 597 26.84 6.52 8.44
N LEU A 598 26.28 5.54 9.18
CA LEU A 598 26.18 4.16 8.70
C LEU A 598 25.16 4.05 7.55
N ARG A 599 24.04 4.75 7.61
CA ARG A 599 23.08 4.81 6.48
C ARG A 599 23.73 5.43 5.24
N ARG A 600 24.47 6.54 5.41
CA ARG A 600 25.23 7.15 4.33
C ARG A 600 26.32 6.23 3.78
N ALA A 601 26.97 5.42 4.63
CA ALA A 601 27.95 4.43 4.16
C ALA A 601 27.29 3.34 3.31
N ILE A 602 26.07 2.91 3.64
CA ILE A 602 25.30 1.98 2.80
C ILE A 602 24.99 2.63 1.46
N MET A 603 24.50 3.87 1.43
CA MET A 603 24.23 4.59 0.17
C MET A 603 25.51 4.76 -0.67
N ALA A 604 26.64 5.07 -0.04
CA ALA A 604 27.92 5.20 -0.72
C ALA A 604 28.44 3.92 -1.37
N ALA A 605 27.93 2.76 -0.97
CA ALA A 605 28.26 1.48 -1.56
C ALA A 605 27.45 1.17 -2.83
N MET A 606 26.36 1.89 -3.10
CA MET A 606 25.38 1.57 -4.14
C MET A 606 25.75 2.18 -5.50
N ASP A 607 26.06 1.32 -6.47
CA ASP A 607 26.15 1.68 -7.89
C ASP A 607 24.76 1.56 -8.54
N THR A 608 23.97 2.63 -8.46
CA THR A 608 22.59 2.62 -8.97
C THR A 608 22.52 2.45 -10.49
N SER A 609 23.59 2.72 -11.23
CA SER A 609 23.64 2.53 -12.68
C SER A 609 23.50 1.05 -13.10
N LEU A 610 23.81 0.11 -12.20
CA LEU A 610 23.69 -1.32 -12.44
C LEU A 610 22.23 -1.76 -12.63
N ALA A 611 21.27 -1.02 -12.08
CA ALA A 611 19.86 -1.32 -12.27
C ALA A 611 19.43 -1.23 -13.74
N LEU A 612 20.07 -0.36 -14.53
CA LEU A 612 19.75 -0.19 -15.96
C LEU A 612 20.10 -1.42 -16.79
N GLN A 613 20.98 -2.29 -16.29
CA GLN A 613 21.36 -3.52 -17.01
C GLN A 613 20.22 -4.54 -17.12
N TYR A 614 19.23 -4.42 -16.24
CA TYR A 614 18.03 -5.25 -16.24
C TYR A 614 17.11 -4.94 -17.42
N TYR A 615 17.05 -3.68 -17.83
CA TYR A 615 16.14 -3.17 -18.85
C TYR A 615 16.71 -3.23 -20.27
N ASP A 616 15.85 -3.16 -21.27
CA ASP A 616 16.28 -2.95 -22.65
C ASP A 616 16.85 -1.53 -22.82
N ALA A 617 17.74 -1.38 -23.79
CA ALA A 617 18.48 -0.14 -23.95
C ALA A 617 17.55 1.06 -24.26
N GLY A 618 17.61 2.12 -23.45
CA GLY A 618 16.84 3.35 -23.63
C GLY A 618 15.41 3.28 -23.04
N THR A 619 15.05 2.21 -22.32
CA THR A 619 13.74 2.09 -21.67
C THR A 619 13.76 2.40 -20.17
N ALA A 620 14.95 2.66 -19.62
CA ALA A 620 15.15 3.15 -18.26
C ALA A 620 16.34 4.09 -18.21
N GLU A 621 16.32 5.02 -17.26
CA GLU A 621 17.39 5.98 -16.97
C GLU A 621 17.73 6.00 -15.47
N GLN A 622 18.98 6.33 -15.14
CA GLN A 622 19.39 6.58 -13.76
C GLN A 622 18.86 7.94 -13.31
N ILE A 623 18.35 8.02 -12.09
CA ILE A 623 17.86 9.26 -11.50
C ILE A 623 18.69 9.67 -10.29
N PHE A 624 18.71 10.97 -10.01
CA PHE A 624 19.57 11.59 -8.98
C PHE A 624 18.78 12.28 -7.88
N TRP A 625 17.49 12.46 -8.09
CA TRP A 625 16.59 13.10 -7.15
C TRP A 625 15.44 12.13 -6.80
N PRO A 626 14.94 12.13 -5.56
CA PRO A 626 13.84 11.26 -5.14
C PRO A 626 12.48 11.78 -5.65
N MET A 627 12.35 11.82 -6.98
CA MET A 627 11.15 12.25 -7.71
C MET A 627 11.14 11.61 -9.10
N SER A 628 9.94 11.43 -9.66
CA SER A 628 9.77 10.98 -11.04
C SER A 628 10.29 12.01 -12.05
N THR A 629 11.05 11.58 -13.06
CA THR A 629 11.52 12.44 -14.14
C THR A 629 10.42 12.99 -15.04
N VAL A 630 9.21 12.41 -14.96
CA VAL A 630 8.00 12.89 -15.64
C VAL A 630 7.43 14.13 -14.92
N SER A 631 7.66 14.26 -13.63
CA SER A 631 7.18 15.40 -12.85
C SER A 631 7.82 16.71 -13.31
N TRP A 632 7.02 17.77 -13.40
CA TRP A 632 7.50 19.12 -13.65
C TRP A 632 8.46 19.62 -12.55
N ALA A 633 8.37 19.07 -11.34
CA ALA A 633 9.23 19.44 -10.21
C ALA A 633 10.57 18.69 -10.19
N TYR A 634 10.82 17.75 -11.13
CA TYR A 634 12.15 17.15 -11.23
C TYR A 634 13.15 18.19 -11.72
N PRO A 635 14.28 18.40 -11.02
CA PRO A 635 15.25 19.41 -11.38
C PRO A 635 15.81 19.25 -12.80
N LYS A 636 15.94 20.37 -13.51
CA LYS A 636 16.46 20.42 -14.87
C LYS A 636 17.74 21.25 -14.93
N ASP A 637 18.67 20.84 -15.80
CA ASP A 637 19.87 21.61 -16.09
C ASP A 637 19.54 22.87 -16.95
N ASP A 638 20.51 23.74 -17.14
CA ASP A 638 20.39 24.97 -17.98
C ASP A 638 19.93 24.68 -19.43
N SER A 639 20.01 23.45 -19.89
CA SER A 639 19.59 23.01 -21.22
C SER A 639 18.21 22.38 -21.25
N GLY A 640 17.56 22.23 -20.06
CA GLY A 640 16.25 21.60 -19.90
C GLY A 640 16.29 20.08 -19.81
N ASN A 641 17.47 19.45 -19.70
CA ASN A 641 17.58 18.01 -19.46
C ASN A 641 17.45 17.70 -17.98
N ASN A 642 17.10 16.45 -17.65
CA ASN A 642 17.09 15.96 -16.28
C ASN A 642 18.44 16.16 -15.60
N GLU A 643 18.46 16.80 -14.44
CA GLU A 643 19.70 17.09 -13.74
C GLU A 643 20.33 15.80 -13.19
N THR A 644 21.64 15.67 -13.41
CA THR A 644 22.44 14.50 -12.99
C THR A 644 23.34 14.81 -11.79
N TYR A 645 23.21 15.99 -11.20
CA TYR A 645 23.97 16.42 -10.03
C TYR A 645 23.05 17.04 -8.99
N ASN A 646 22.97 16.42 -7.83
CA ASN A 646 22.06 16.78 -6.75
C ASN A 646 22.75 17.50 -5.56
N GLY A 647 24.02 17.88 -5.68
CA GLY A 647 24.80 18.47 -4.59
C GLY A 647 25.31 17.47 -3.54
N HIS A 648 24.89 16.20 -3.60
CA HIS A 648 25.26 15.11 -2.67
C HIS A 648 26.29 14.16 -3.29
N ALA A 649 26.94 13.35 -2.46
CA ALA A 649 27.95 12.42 -2.93
C ALA A 649 27.34 11.20 -3.66
N TYR A 650 26.06 10.94 -3.48
CA TYR A 650 25.33 9.80 -4.05
C TYR A 650 23.87 10.21 -4.38
N PRO A 651 23.19 9.58 -5.36
CA PRO A 651 23.74 8.57 -6.27
C PRO A 651 24.95 9.07 -7.08
N TYR A 652 25.87 8.15 -7.39
CA TYR A 652 27.03 8.53 -8.21
C TYR A 652 26.69 8.57 -9.71
N LEU A 653 27.04 9.64 -10.40
CA LEU A 653 26.99 9.67 -11.87
C LEU A 653 28.07 8.74 -12.48
N ASN A 654 29.25 8.73 -11.86
CA ASN A 654 30.39 7.90 -12.29
C ASN A 654 30.90 7.10 -11.08
N PHE A 655 30.29 5.96 -10.82
CA PHE A 655 30.65 5.08 -9.71
C PHE A 655 32.01 4.42 -9.96
N THR A 656 32.83 4.35 -8.91
CA THR A 656 34.03 3.49 -8.88
C THR A 656 34.13 2.81 -7.52
N GLU A 657 34.47 1.52 -7.49
CA GLU A 657 34.62 0.74 -6.25
C GLU A 657 35.67 1.36 -5.30
N GLU A 658 36.77 1.94 -5.86
CA GLU A 658 37.82 2.57 -5.06
C GLU A 658 37.30 3.77 -4.27
N LYS A 659 36.61 4.70 -4.94
CA LYS A 659 36.01 5.89 -4.33
C LYS A 659 34.90 5.52 -3.34
N ALA A 660 34.11 4.53 -3.67
CA ALA A 660 33.06 4.04 -2.76
C ALA A 660 33.66 3.51 -1.45
N LYS A 661 34.72 2.70 -1.52
CA LYS A 661 35.43 2.18 -0.33
C LYS A 661 36.04 3.30 0.51
N GLU A 662 36.69 4.28 -0.10
CA GLU A 662 37.21 5.44 0.61
C GLU A 662 36.11 6.17 1.37
N ASN A 663 34.96 6.42 0.73
CA ASN A 663 33.81 7.06 1.35
C ASN A 663 33.20 6.21 2.46
N ILE A 664 33.02 4.89 2.26
CA ILE A 664 32.52 3.97 3.30
C ILE A 664 33.40 4.04 4.56
N ILE A 665 34.73 3.93 4.41
CA ILE A 665 35.67 3.98 5.53
C ILE A 665 35.59 5.34 6.24
N SER A 666 35.59 6.44 5.51
CA SER A 666 35.47 7.77 6.09
C SER A 666 34.16 7.98 6.86
N LEU A 667 33.04 7.46 6.34
CA LEU A 667 31.73 7.52 6.99
C LEU A 667 31.67 6.64 8.23
N MET A 668 32.31 5.47 8.21
CA MET A 668 32.45 4.62 9.40
C MET A 668 33.28 5.30 10.52
N GLU A 669 34.34 6.05 10.16
CA GLU A 669 35.10 6.86 11.13
C GLU A 669 34.23 7.97 11.76
N GLN A 670 33.40 8.62 10.96
CA GLN A 670 32.43 9.61 11.44
C GLN A 670 31.37 8.95 12.32
N ALA A 671 30.84 7.78 11.92
CA ALA A 671 29.89 7.01 12.71
C ALA A 671 30.44 6.62 14.08
N TYR A 672 31.72 6.21 14.14
CA TYR A 672 32.40 5.88 15.39
C TYR A 672 32.53 7.08 16.33
N SER A 673 32.76 8.25 15.75
CA SER A 673 32.91 9.51 16.50
C SER A 673 31.59 10.17 16.87
N HIS A 674 30.48 9.71 16.29
CA HIS A 674 29.14 10.22 16.56
C HIS A 674 28.68 9.83 17.97
N THR A 675 27.77 10.62 18.56
CA THR A 675 27.22 10.38 19.91
C THR A 675 26.58 9.00 20.09
N MET A 676 25.97 8.46 19.03
CA MET A 676 25.40 7.09 19.04
C MET A 676 26.49 6.02 18.95
N GLY A 677 27.64 6.32 18.30
CA GLY A 677 28.64 5.32 17.99
C GLY A 677 28.08 4.17 17.16
N TYR A 678 28.80 3.05 17.14
CA TYR A 678 28.30 1.78 16.63
C TYR A 678 29.11 0.59 17.17
N SER A 679 28.58 -0.60 17.09
CA SER A 679 29.20 -1.87 17.45
C SER A 679 29.24 -2.81 16.23
N ASP A 680 29.95 -3.94 16.34
CA ASP A 680 29.96 -4.97 15.28
C ASP A 680 28.55 -5.52 14.99
N ALA A 681 27.62 -5.42 15.93
CA ALA A 681 26.22 -5.83 15.71
C ALA A 681 25.49 -4.88 14.75
N ASP A 682 25.84 -3.60 14.77
CA ASP A 682 25.20 -2.58 13.91
C ASP A 682 25.70 -2.65 12.46
N LEU A 683 26.80 -3.38 12.22
CA LEU A 683 27.33 -3.64 10.88
C LEU A 683 26.71 -4.89 10.22
N LYS A 684 25.80 -5.59 10.91
CA LYS A 684 25.05 -6.72 10.33
C LYS A 684 23.76 -6.21 9.75
N VAL A 685 23.63 -6.24 8.44
CA VAL A 685 22.52 -5.62 7.73
C VAL A 685 21.97 -6.57 6.67
N THR A 686 20.65 -6.61 6.58
CA THR A 686 19.94 -7.39 5.56
C THR A 686 19.41 -6.47 4.46
N PHE A 687 19.78 -6.77 3.21
CA PHE A 687 19.22 -6.12 2.02
C PHE A 687 18.12 -7.01 1.45
N THR A 688 16.89 -6.51 1.41
CA THR A 688 15.70 -7.27 1.05
C THR A 688 15.17 -6.88 -0.33
N ILE A 689 14.92 -7.89 -1.17
CA ILE A 689 14.22 -7.77 -2.45
C ILE A 689 12.88 -8.50 -2.32
N ALA A 690 11.79 -7.87 -2.76
CA ALA A 690 10.47 -8.49 -2.77
C ALA A 690 10.39 -9.65 -3.77
N GLY A 691 9.67 -10.72 -3.39
CA GLY A 691 9.46 -11.90 -4.22
C GLY A 691 10.33 -13.09 -3.84
N SER A 692 10.29 -14.13 -4.66
CA SER A 692 10.99 -15.41 -4.43
C SER A 692 12.29 -15.57 -5.25
N ASN A 693 12.57 -14.66 -6.18
CA ASN A 693 13.72 -14.76 -7.08
C ASN A 693 14.58 -13.49 -7.07
N LEU A 694 15.74 -13.56 -6.44
CA LEU A 694 16.70 -12.45 -6.35
C LEU A 694 17.15 -11.90 -7.71
N THR A 695 17.36 -12.77 -8.69
CA THR A 695 17.93 -12.37 -9.98
C THR A 695 16.94 -11.69 -10.90
N ASP A 696 15.67 -11.79 -10.60
CA ASP A 696 14.58 -11.19 -11.39
C ASP A 696 14.15 -9.84 -10.82
N HIS A 697 15.13 -9.02 -10.45
CA HIS A 697 14.87 -7.67 -9.92
C HIS A 697 15.94 -6.69 -10.38
N PRO A 698 15.59 -5.49 -10.84
CA PRO A 698 16.56 -4.50 -11.34
C PRO A 698 17.63 -4.13 -10.32
N THR A 699 17.31 -4.05 -9.05
CA THR A 699 18.22 -3.64 -7.97
C THR A 699 19.14 -4.78 -7.49
N TYR A 700 18.97 -6.02 -7.96
CA TYR A 700 19.77 -7.16 -7.50
C TYR A 700 21.29 -6.93 -7.66
N GLN A 701 21.74 -6.48 -8.83
CA GLN A 701 23.15 -6.23 -9.08
C GLN A 701 23.71 -5.08 -8.23
N VAL A 702 22.89 -4.07 -7.98
CA VAL A 702 23.23 -2.96 -7.06
C VAL A 702 23.50 -3.51 -5.66
N PHE A 703 22.58 -4.31 -5.12
CA PHE A 703 22.71 -4.92 -3.79
C PHE A 703 23.88 -5.88 -3.65
N GLN A 704 24.11 -6.73 -4.68
CA GLN A 704 25.24 -7.66 -4.66
C GLN A 704 26.59 -6.94 -4.64
N THR A 705 26.72 -5.89 -5.45
CA THR A 705 27.94 -5.08 -5.50
C THR A 705 28.16 -4.32 -4.19
N ALA A 706 27.10 -3.70 -3.68
CA ALA A 706 27.17 -2.95 -2.42
C ALA A 706 27.48 -3.86 -1.22
N ALA A 707 26.85 -5.04 -1.12
CA ALA A 707 27.11 -6.01 -0.07
C ALA A 707 28.57 -6.48 -0.10
N LYS A 708 29.12 -6.76 -1.31
CA LYS A 708 30.53 -7.10 -1.47
C LYS A 708 31.44 -5.99 -0.93
N LEU A 709 31.20 -4.73 -1.33
CA LEU A 709 32.03 -3.60 -0.92
C LEU A 709 31.99 -3.35 0.59
N LEU A 710 30.80 -3.39 1.18
CA LEU A 710 30.60 -3.22 2.62
C LEU A 710 31.27 -4.35 3.39
N ASN A 711 31.14 -5.61 2.95
CA ASN A 711 31.79 -6.76 3.57
C ASN A 711 33.33 -6.67 3.50
N GLU A 712 33.90 -6.14 2.41
CA GLU A 712 35.32 -5.82 2.31
C GLU A 712 35.76 -4.71 3.26
N CYS A 713 34.84 -3.83 3.71
CA CYS A 713 35.05 -2.78 4.71
C CYS A 713 34.71 -3.22 6.14
N GLY A 714 34.42 -4.49 6.39
CA GLY A 714 34.23 -5.04 7.73
C GLY A 714 32.77 -5.18 8.17
N TRP A 715 31.81 -5.00 7.26
CA TRP A 715 30.39 -5.26 7.50
C TRP A 715 30.05 -6.76 7.33
N ASP A 716 28.84 -7.15 7.71
CA ASP A 716 28.28 -8.48 7.51
C ASP A 716 26.89 -8.29 6.84
N VAL A 717 26.90 -8.07 5.53
CA VAL A 717 25.70 -7.76 4.73
C VAL A 717 25.23 -9.01 4.00
N GLU A 718 23.95 -9.34 4.17
CA GLU A 718 23.26 -10.44 3.46
C GLU A 718 22.21 -9.84 2.49
N VAL A 719 22.08 -10.40 1.28
CA VAL A 719 21.05 -10.05 0.29
C VAL A 719 20.06 -11.20 0.21
N ILE A 720 18.77 -10.92 0.47
CA ILE A 720 17.72 -11.94 0.49
C ILE A 720 16.55 -11.58 -0.42
N ALA A 721 15.83 -12.59 -0.90
CA ALA A 721 14.48 -12.44 -1.42
C ALA A 721 13.48 -12.74 -0.30
N ASP A 722 12.37 -11.99 -0.27
CA ASP A 722 11.32 -12.18 0.72
C ASP A 722 9.96 -11.97 0.06
N SER A 723 9.14 -13.00 -0.01
CA SER A 723 7.81 -12.95 -0.60
C SER A 723 6.83 -12.08 0.21
N GLN A 724 7.16 -11.79 1.48
CA GLN A 724 6.38 -10.93 2.36
C GLN A 724 6.96 -9.52 2.51
N ALA A 725 7.94 -9.15 1.69
CA ALA A 725 8.62 -7.87 1.80
C ALA A 725 7.67 -6.67 1.77
N LEU A 726 6.61 -6.70 0.95
CA LEU A 726 5.63 -5.60 0.86
C LEU A 726 4.84 -5.44 2.16
N THR A 727 4.40 -6.54 2.78
CA THR A 727 3.75 -6.50 4.10
C THR A 727 4.70 -5.97 5.17
N LYS A 728 5.95 -6.43 5.18
CA LYS A 728 6.98 -5.95 6.12
C LYS A 728 7.34 -4.48 5.88
N LEU A 729 7.30 -4.02 4.63
CA LEU A 729 7.50 -2.63 4.28
C LEU A 729 6.41 -1.74 4.89
N SER A 730 5.14 -2.12 4.73
CA SER A 730 4.00 -1.36 5.26
C SER A 730 4.01 -1.25 6.79
N THR A 731 4.61 -2.22 7.48
CA THR A 731 4.76 -2.23 8.94
C THR A 731 6.08 -1.63 9.43
N GLY A 732 6.97 -1.22 8.52
CA GLY A 732 8.29 -0.68 8.87
C GLY A 732 9.25 -1.72 9.44
N SER A 733 9.14 -2.99 9.02
CA SER A 733 9.90 -4.12 9.55
C SER A 733 11.09 -4.53 8.69
N LEU A 734 11.47 -3.74 7.69
CA LEU A 734 12.65 -3.97 6.84
C LEU A 734 13.82 -3.08 7.27
N GLU A 735 15.07 -3.56 7.06
CA GLU A 735 16.30 -2.81 7.34
C GLU A 735 16.72 -1.95 6.15
N VAL A 736 17.01 -2.62 5.01
CA VAL A 736 17.29 -2.00 3.71
C VAL A 736 16.51 -2.78 2.65
N TRP A 737 15.84 -2.08 1.76
CA TRP A 737 14.99 -2.73 0.75
C TRP A 737 15.04 -2.00 -0.59
N ALA A 738 14.64 -2.70 -1.65
CA ALA A 738 14.37 -2.13 -2.95
C ALA A 738 12.87 -2.14 -3.23
N ALA A 739 12.35 -0.99 -3.67
CA ALA A 739 10.96 -0.81 -4.04
C ALA A 739 10.79 0.22 -5.16
N ALA A 740 9.57 0.49 -5.57
CA ALA A 740 9.22 1.55 -6.49
C ALA A 740 7.99 2.31 -6.00
N TRP A 741 7.98 3.62 -6.21
CA TRP A 741 6.81 4.46 -5.97
C TRP A 741 5.86 4.41 -7.16
N GLY A 742 4.55 4.41 -6.86
CA GLY A 742 3.56 5.00 -7.75
C GLY A 742 3.36 6.45 -7.32
N THR A 743 3.79 7.42 -8.09
CA THR A 743 3.69 8.83 -7.70
C THR A 743 2.35 9.42 -8.09
N THR A 744 1.92 10.45 -7.35
CA THR A 744 0.72 11.22 -7.65
C THR A 744 0.97 12.25 -8.76
N VAL A 745 -0.10 12.74 -9.35
CA VAL A 745 -0.07 13.75 -10.42
C VAL A 745 0.58 15.05 -9.93
N ASP A 746 0.14 15.57 -8.80
CA ASP A 746 0.85 16.68 -8.14
C ASP A 746 2.06 16.13 -7.38
N PRO A 747 3.25 16.72 -7.52
CA PRO A 747 4.48 16.24 -6.91
C PRO A 747 4.60 16.54 -5.40
N ASP A 748 3.48 16.63 -4.71
CA ASP A 748 3.45 16.90 -3.28
C ASP A 748 4.21 15.84 -2.48
N MET A 749 5.20 16.27 -1.72
CA MET A 749 6.07 15.42 -0.92
C MET A 749 5.50 15.09 0.48
N TYR A 750 4.35 15.65 0.87
CA TYR A 750 3.81 15.53 2.23
C TYR A 750 3.58 14.07 2.63
N GLN A 751 2.88 13.31 1.81
CA GLN A 751 2.52 11.94 2.14
C GLN A 751 3.72 11.05 2.46
N VAL A 752 4.79 11.21 1.69
CA VAL A 752 5.95 10.30 1.73
C VAL A 752 6.99 10.76 2.76
N TYR A 753 7.16 12.07 2.96
CA TYR A 753 8.32 12.59 3.70
C TYR A 753 8.00 13.54 4.84
N HIS A 754 6.77 14.07 4.93
CA HIS A 754 6.45 15.00 6.02
C HIS A 754 6.37 14.27 7.36
N LYS A 755 6.98 14.84 8.43
CA LYS A 755 7.04 14.23 9.77
C LYS A 755 5.67 13.91 10.39
N ASN A 756 4.63 14.66 10.01
CA ASN A 756 3.25 14.48 10.50
C ASN A 756 2.39 13.62 9.57
N SER A 757 2.94 13.03 8.51
CA SER A 757 2.21 12.11 7.65
C SER A 757 1.84 10.82 8.41
N ASN A 758 0.64 10.30 8.13
CA ASN A 758 0.17 9.01 8.68
C ASN A 758 0.46 7.82 7.74
N ALA A 759 1.12 8.06 6.61
CA ALA A 759 1.41 7.03 5.62
C ALA A 759 2.38 5.96 6.15
N SER A 760 2.32 4.76 5.57
CA SER A 760 3.22 3.65 5.90
C SER A 760 4.69 3.97 5.58
N SER A 761 4.95 4.84 4.58
CA SER A 761 6.29 5.27 4.21
C SER A 761 7.07 5.87 5.38
N VAL A 762 6.46 6.78 6.15
CA VAL A 762 7.16 7.41 7.30
C VAL A 762 7.50 6.42 8.40
N LYS A 763 6.75 5.33 8.50
CA LYS A 763 7.07 4.20 9.38
C LYS A 763 8.25 3.41 8.84
N ALA A 764 8.26 3.15 7.53
CA ALA A 764 9.34 2.46 6.85
C ALA A 764 10.68 3.21 6.96
N TRP A 765 10.66 4.54 6.89
CA TRP A 765 11.86 5.38 7.13
C TRP A 765 12.35 5.34 8.59
N GLY A 766 11.53 4.90 9.53
CA GLY A 766 11.84 4.87 10.95
C GLY A 766 11.61 6.20 11.67
N TYR A 767 10.72 7.07 11.17
CA TYR A 767 10.43 8.38 11.77
C TYR A 767 9.94 8.27 13.22
N ASN A 768 9.23 7.21 13.57
CA ASN A 768 8.82 6.98 14.96
C ASN A 768 10.02 6.88 15.92
N ALA A 769 11.12 6.25 15.50
CA ALA A 769 12.34 6.18 16.30
C ALA A 769 13.05 7.53 16.33
N ILE A 770 13.14 8.21 15.20
CA ILE A 770 13.76 9.53 15.09
C ILE A 770 13.06 10.52 16.04
N LEU A 771 11.74 10.62 15.94
CA LEU A 771 10.94 11.61 16.70
C LEU A 771 10.83 11.25 18.21
N ALA A 772 11.08 10.00 18.59
CA ALA A 772 10.95 9.54 19.97
C ALA A 772 12.24 9.60 20.79
N ASN A 773 13.40 9.86 20.19
CA ASN A 773 14.69 9.74 20.87
C ASN A 773 15.63 10.90 20.51
N ASP A 774 15.98 11.71 21.50
CA ASP A 774 16.86 12.88 21.38
C ASP A 774 18.27 12.57 20.82
N SER A 775 18.66 11.30 20.78
CA SER A 775 19.92 10.89 20.15
C SER A 775 19.91 11.11 18.63
N TYR A 776 18.75 11.23 18.01
CA TYR A 776 18.55 11.56 16.58
C TYR A 776 18.46 13.06 16.32
N TRP A 777 19.14 13.89 17.12
CA TRP A 777 19.04 15.33 17.05
C TRP A 777 19.33 15.91 15.65
N MET A 778 20.25 15.28 14.88
CA MET A 778 20.55 15.70 13.49
C MET A 778 19.39 15.40 12.54
N GLU A 779 18.83 14.20 12.64
CA GLU A 779 17.70 13.77 11.84
C GLU A 779 16.43 14.54 12.17
N GLN A 780 16.22 14.89 13.46
CA GLN A 780 15.10 15.73 13.89
C GLN A 780 15.19 17.12 13.26
N ASP A 781 16.39 17.76 13.28
CA ASP A 781 16.62 19.05 12.63
C ASP A 781 16.37 19.01 11.11
N ILE A 782 16.82 17.95 10.42
CA ILE A 782 16.54 17.71 9.01
C ILE A 782 15.06 17.56 8.75
N LEU A 783 14.35 16.74 9.55
CA LEU A 783 12.92 16.51 9.41
C LEU A 783 12.10 17.79 9.64
N ASP A 784 12.47 18.61 10.62
CA ASP A 784 11.80 19.86 10.91
C ASP A 784 11.93 20.83 9.72
N GLN A 785 13.15 21.04 9.21
CA GLN A 785 13.40 21.90 8.06
C GLN A 785 12.75 21.38 6.77
N MET A 786 12.81 20.08 6.51
CA MET A 786 12.18 19.46 5.35
C MET A 786 10.65 19.62 5.40
N SER A 787 10.04 19.38 6.56
CA SER A 787 8.59 19.49 6.73
C SER A 787 8.11 20.94 6.54
N GLU A 788 8.82 21.92 7.09
CA GLU A 788 8.53 23.34 6.88
C GLU A 788 8.56 23.72 5.37
N ILE A 789 9.57 23.24 4.63
CA ILE A 789 9.66 23.51 3.19
C ILE A 789 8.55 22.80 2.40
N ILE A 790 8.15 21.59 2.81
CA ILE A 790 7.03 20.91 2.17
C ILE A 790 5.73 21.70 2.40
N ASP A 791 5.52 22.23 3.60
CA ASP A 791 4.38 23.08 3.91
C ASP A 791 4.40 24.37 3.10
N ASP A 792 5.57 25.07 3.00
CA ASP A 792 5.74 26.26 2.17
C ASP A 792 5.40 25.97 0.69
N ALA A 793 5.80 24.80 0.16
CA ALA A 793 5.52 24.42 -1.23
C ALA A 793 4.02 24.18 -1.50
N ARG A 794 3.24 23.92 -0.47
CA ARG A 794 1.78 23.75 -0.52
C ARG A 794 1.02 25.06 -0.34
N GLU A 795 1.71 26.16 0.00
CA GLU A 795 1.09 27.48 0.24
C GLU A 795 1.15 28.41 -0.99
N THR A 796 1.62 27.95 -2.12
CA THR A 796 1.71 28.73 -3.35
C THR A 796 1.33 27.90 -4.57
N ASP A 797 0.70 28.52 -5.57
CA ASP A 797 0.42 27.96 -6.89
C ASP A 797 1.50 28.31 -7.94
N ASP A 798 2.52 29.10 -7.56
CA ASP A 798 3.66 29.42 -8.44
C ASP A 798 4.54 28.19 -8.63
N GLN A 799 4.42 27.56 -9.79
CA GLN A 799 5.17 26.34 -10.14
C GLN A 799 6.69 26.51 -10.01
N ALA A 800 7.25 27.70 -10.33
CA ALA A 800 8.68 27.93 -10.23
C ALA A 800 9.15 27.99 -8.77
N ILE A 801 8.36 28.59 -7.89
CA ILE A 801 8.63 28.62 -6.44
C ILE A 801 8.51 27.20 -5.88
N ARG A 802 7.46 26.47 -6.22
CA ARG A 802 7.27 25.06 -5.78
C ARG A 802 8.42 24.17 -6.24
N THR A 803 8.88 24.29 -7.49
CA THR A 803 10.05 23.54 -8.00
C THR A 803 11.28 23.76 -7.13
N ALA A 804 11.60 25.04 -6.82
CA ALA A 804 12.77 25.35 -5.99
C ALA A 804 12.64 24.85 -4.55
N LEU A 805 11.44 24.87 -3.98
CA LEU A 805 11.17 24.32 -2.65
C LEU A 805 11.28 22.79 -2.65
N TYR A 806 10.71 22.09 -3.63
CA TYR A 806 10.82 20.64 -3.74
C TYR A 806 12.25 20.16 -4.00
N GLU A 807 13.03 20.89 -4.83
CA GLU A 807 14.45 20.58 -4.99
C GLU A 807 15.18 20.60 -3.64
N LYS A 808 14.92 21.62 -2.82
CA LYS A 808 15.51 21.76 -1.49
C LYS A 808 15.02 20.64 -0.54
N ALA A 809 13.71 20.30 -0.57
CA ALA A 809 13.16 19.21 0.23
C ALA A 809 13.77 17.85 -0.16
N MET A 810 13.93 17.58 -1.46
CA MET A 810 14.61 16.38 -1.97
C MET A 810 16.06 16.28 -1.50
N GLY A 811 16.77 17.41 -1.41
CA GLY A 811 18.10 17.49 -0.80
C GLY A 811 18.08 16.99 0.64
N TYR A 812 17.09 17.39 1.44
CA TYR A 812 16.94 16.90 2.82
C TYR A 812 16.61 15.40 2.90
N VAL A 813 15.86 14.85 1.94
CA VAL A 813 15.64 13.39 1.88
C VAL A 813 16.97 12.64 1.75
N LEU A 814 17.85 13.13 0.87
CA LEU A 814 19.20 12.56 0.69
C LEU A 814 20.07 12.77 1.94
N ASP A 815 19.98 13.93 2.59
CA ASP A 815 20.70 14.21 3.84
C ASP A 815 20.27 13.30 4.98
N LEU A 816 18.97 13.01 5.09
CA LEU A 816 18.40 12.11 6.09
C LEU A 816 18.86 10.66 5.89
N ALA A 817 19.27 10.33 4.67
CA ALA A 817 19.78 9.01 4.28
C ALA A 817 18.78 7.86 4.57
N VAL A 818 17.52 8.07 4.24
CA VAL A 818 16.46 7.03 4.33
C VAL A 818 16.00 6.52 2.98
N GLU A 819 16.23 7.31 1.91
CA GLU A 819 15.93 6.92 0.53
C GLU A 819 17.07 7.28 -0.42
N LEU A 820 17.41 6.34 -1.31
CA LEU A 820 18.33 6.54 -2.42
C LEU A 820 17.55 6.32 -3.73
N PRO A 821 17.39 7.35 -4.59
CA PRO A 821 16.76 7.19 -5.90
C PRO A 821 17.66 6.34 -6.81
N VAL A 822 17.06 5.50 -7.65
CA VAL A 822 17.81 4.54 -8.47
C VAL A 822 17.52 4.70 -9.95
N TYR A 823 16.26 4.51 -10.39
CA TYR A 823 15.93 4.56 -11.82
C TYR A 823 14.50 5.02 -12.07
N GLN A 824 14.31 5.63 -13.24
CA GLN A 824 13.04 5.85 -13.90
C GLN A 824 12.94 4.87 -15.07
N ARG A 825 11.75 4.29 -15.32
CA ARG A 825 11.52 3.36 -16.42
C ARG A 825 10.27 3.69 -17.21
N GLN A 826 10.15 3.12 -18.39
CA GLN A 826 8.90 3.06 -19.12
C GLN A 826 8.04 1.90 -18.61
N GLN A 827 6.74 1.97 -18.83
CA GLN A 827 5.78 0.89 -18.67
C GLN A 827 5.50 0.30 -20.05
N LEU A 828 5.51 -1.03 -20.14
CA LEU A 828 5.18 -1.77 -21.32
C LEU A 828 3.81 -2.41 -21.19
N TYR A 829 2.97 -2.21 -22.15
CA TYR A 829 1.70 -2.89 -22.33
C TYR A 829 1.76 -3.72 -23.61
N ALA A 830 1.30 -4.97 -23.58
CA ALA A 830 1.26 -5.81 -24.77
C ALA A 830 -0.07 -6.57 -24.83
N TYR A 831 -0.62 -6.69 -26.02
CA TYR A 831 -1.94 -7.31 -26.23
C TYR A 831 -2.00 -8.13 -27.52
N ASN A 832 -3.00 -9.00 -27.58
CA ASN A 832 -3.25 -9.85 -28.75
C ASN A 832 -4.19 -9.14 -29.72
N GLY A 833 -3.65 -8.46 -30.74
CA GLY A 833 -4.38 -7.76 -31.78
C GLY A 833 -5.24 -8.64 -32.69
N ASN A 834 -5.11 -9.98 -32.59
CA ASN A 834 -6.06 -10.88 -33.26
C ASN A 834 -7.39 -11.04 -32.49
N ILE A 835 -7.39 -10.65 -31.20
CA ILE A 835 -8.55 -10.74 -30.30
C ILE A 835 -9.14 -9.37 -30.06
N VAL A 836 -8.30 -8.36 -29.80
CA VAL A 836 -8.69 -7.00 -29.44
C VAL A 836 -8.37 -6.07 -30.60
N ASP A 837 -9.31 -5.20 -30.97
CA ASP A 837 -9.14 -4.28 -32.10
C ASP A 837 -8.19 -3.14 -31.68
N GLU A 838 -7.02 -3.07 -32.30
CA GLU A 838 -6.02 -2.03 -32.08
C GLU A 838 -6.60 -0.62 -32.22
N ALA A 839 -7.49 -0.40 -33.18
CA ALA A 839 -8.10 0.91 -33.44
C ALA A 839 -9.04 1.37 -32.32
N SER A 840 -9.38 0.48 -31.38
CA SER A 840 -10.23 0.81 -30.22
C SER A 840 -9.45 1.23 -28.96
N PHE A 841 -8.12 1.08 -28.96
CA PHE A 841 -7.31 1.58 -27.86
C PHE A 841 -7.14 3.09 -27.95
N PRO A 842 -7.02 3.79 -26.81
CA PRO A 842 -6.68 5.22 -26.78
C PRO A 842 -5.35 5.47 -27.51
N THR A 843 -5.31 6.53 -28.32
CA THR A 843 -4.11 6.90 -29.10
C THR A 843 -3.22 7.89 -28.35
N ASP A 844 -3.69 8.43 -27.26
CA ASP A 844 -3.13 9.52 -26.46
C ASP A 844 -2.61 9.04 -25.08
N VAL A 845 -2.21 7.76 -25.01
CA VAL A 845 -1.65 7.19 -23.78
C VAL A 845 -0.39 7.99 -23.37
N ASN A 846 -0.40 8.47 -22.14
CA ASN A 846 0.63 9.32 -21.57
C ASN A 846 0.98 8.83 -20.15
N PRO A 847 1.96 9.41 -19.43
CA PRO A 847 2.32 8.96 -18.09
C PRO A 847 1.19 9.01 -17.05
N TYR A 848 0.15 9.78 -17.30
CA TYR A 848 -1.00 9.98 -16.40
C TYR A 848 -2.22 9.17 -16.80
N SER A 849 -2.16 8.41 -17.90
CA SER A 849 -3.25 7.60 -18.42
C SER A 849 -2.81 6.16 -18.70
N ASN A 850 -3.68 5.19 -18.34
CA ASN A 850 -3.49 3.78 -18.63
C ASN A 850 -4.29 3.41 -19.88
N PRO A 851 -3.80 2.56 -20.79
CA PRO A 851 -4.58 2.11 -21.95
C PRO A 851 -5.93 1.48 -21.62
N LEU A 852 -6.14 1.04 -20.39
CA LEU A 852 -7.39 0.43 -19.91
C LEU A 852 -8.28 1.38 -19.09
N ASP A 853 -7.92 2.65 -18.91
CA ASP A 853 -8.75 3.60 -18.14
C ASP A 853 -10.15 3.78 -18.75
N ARG A 854 -10.25 3.63 -20.07
CA ARG A 854 -11.50 3.65 -20.82
C ARG A 854 -11.79 2.28 -21.45
N LEU A 855 -11.70 1.22 -20.63
CA LEU A 855 -11.84 -0.17 -21.08
C LEU A 855 -13.17 -0.43 -21.77
N TRP A 856 -14.24 0.30 -21.46
CA TRP A 856 -15.54 0.20 -22.12
C TRP A 856 -15.50 0.55 -23.61
N GLU A 857 -14.54 1.35 -24.09
CA GLU A 857 -14.35 1.71 -25.49
C GLU A 857 -13.67 0.61 -26.30
N ILE A 858 -12.91 -0.27 -25.63
CA ILE A 858 -12.15 -1.35 -26.28
C ILE A 858 -13.10 -2.39 -26.88
N LYS A 859 -12.78 -2.87 -28.09
CA LYS A 859 -13.60 -3.80 -28.88
C LYS A 859 -12.87 -5.09 -29.17
N PHE A 860 -13.62 -6.16 -29.28
CA PHE A 860 -13.09 -7.37 -29.91
C PHE A 860 -13.04 -7.18 -31.43
N THR A 861 -12.03 -7.82 -32.08
CA THR A 861 -12.01 -7.90 -33.56
C THR A 861 -13.24 -8.62 -34.09
N GLU A 862 -13.67 -8.31 -35.31
CA GLU A 862 -14.83 -8.95 -35.93
C GLU A 862 -14.75 -10.48 -35.95
N ASN A 863 -13.53 -11.04 -36.10
CA ASN A 863 -13.29 -12.48 -36.09
C ASN A 863 -13.46 -13.07 -34.71
N ALA A 864 -13.06 -12.36 -33.67
CA ALA A 864 -13.20 -12.78 -32.28
C ALA A 864 -14.65 -12.64 -31.83
N ALA A 865 -15.32 -11.51 -32.14
CA ALA A 865 -16.71 -11.25 -31.80
C ALA A 865 -17.71 -12.24 -32.45
N SER A 866 -17.41 -12.76 -33.62
CA SER A 866 -18.26 -13.71 -34.37
C SER A 866 -18.13 -15.17 -33.91
N GLY A 867 -17.35 -15.49 -32.89
CA GLY A 867 -17.16 -16.85 -32.38
C GLY A 867 -16.67 -17.79 -33.49
N GLY A 868 -15.48 -17.50 -34.04
CA GLY A 868 -14.95 -18.08 -35.27
C GLY A 868 -15.12 -19.60 -35.40
N GLN A 869 -15.91 -20.03 -36.33
CA GLN A 869 -16.03 -21.43 -36.79
C GLN A 869 -14.75 -21.92 -37.49
N GLY A 870 -13.56 -21.53 -37.07
CA GLY A 870 -12.27 -21.89 -37.67
C GLY A 870 -11.31 -22.71 -36.80
N GLY A 871 -11.57 -22.86 -35.51
CA GLY A 871 -10.59 -23.33 -34.51
C GLY A 871 -10.50 -24.84 -34.27
N GLY A 872 -11.37 -25.66 -34.86
CA GLY A 872 -11.49 -27.09 -34.52
C GLY A 872 -10.31 -28.00 -34.87
N LYS A 873 -9.34 -27.56 -35.67
CA LYS A 873 -8.14 -28.34 -36.00
C LYS A 873 -6.84 -27.72 -35.49
N ALA A 874 -6.78 -26.43 -35.32
CA ALA A 874 -5.63 -25.73 -34.75
C ALA A 874 -5.54 -25.93 -33.21
N GLY A 875 -6.67 -25.93 -32.51
CA GLY A 875 -6.72 -26.16 -31.05
C GLY A 875 -6.25 -27.53 -30.61
N ILE A 876 -6.49 -28.57 -31.42
CA ILE A 876 -6.00 -29.93 -31.11
C ILE A 876 -4.48 -30.05 -31.35
N ILE A 877 -3.96 -29.29 -32.31
CA ILE A 877 -2.50 -29.26 -32.58
C ILE A 877 -1.79 -28.40 -31.54
N LEU A 878 -2.36 -27.25 -31.10
CA LEU A 878 -1.81 -26.42 -30.02
C LEU A 878 -1.87 -27.14 -28.67
N GLY A 879 -2.97 -27.79 -28.31
CA GLY A 879 -3.08 -28.58 -27.07
C GLY A 879 -2.04 -29.71 -27.00
N GLY A 880 -1.74 -30.34 -28.15
CA GLY A 880 -0.69 -31.33 -28.25
C GLY A 880 0.72 -30.76 -28.11
N ILE A 881 0.94 -29.54 -28.61
CA ILE A 881 2.25 -28.84 -28.49
C ILE A 881 2.46 -28.33 -27.08
N VAL A 882 1.40 -27.77 -26.43
CA VAL A 882 1.48 -27.31 -25.03
C VAL A 882 1.72 -28.47 -24.07
N ALA A 883 1.08 -29.63 -24.29
CA ALA A 883 1.36 -30.84 -23.52
C ALA A 883 2.79 -31.36 -23.75
N ALA A 884 3.31 -31.25 -24.96
CA ALA A 884 4.71 -31.65 -25.29
C ALA A 884 5.73 -30.65 -24.73
N ILE A 885 5.39 -29.34 -24.66
CA ILE A 885 6.24 -28.29 -24.04
C ILE A 885 6.23 -28.45 -22.53
N ALA A 886 5.06 -28.68 -21.90
CA ALA A 886 4.97 -28.94 -20.46
C ALA A 886 5.77 -30.19 -20.05
N VAL A 887 5.69 -31.28 -20.83
CA VAL A 887 6.54 -32.45 -20.62
C VAL A 887 8.01 -32.15 -20.89
N GLY A 888 8.32 -31.31 -21.87
CA GLY A 888 9.66 -30.85 -22.16
C GLY A 888 10.26 -29.99 -21.06
N ILE A 889 9.47 -29.11 -20.46
CA ILE A 889 9.87 -28.26 -19.31
C ILE A 889 10.07 -29.12 -18.05
N VAL A 890 9.19 -30.08 -17.79
CA VAL A 890 9.34 -31.01 -16.67
C VAL A 890 10.59 -31.88 -16.87
N VAL A 891 10.88 -32.35 -18.08
CA VAL A 891 12.09 -33.11 -18.38
C VAL A 891 13.35 -32.23 -18.33
N ALA A 892 13.28 -30.98 -18.80
CA ALA A 892 14.38 -30.04 -18.69
C ALA A 892 14.63 -29.64 -17.23
N TYR A 893 13.59 -29.50 -16.43
CA TYR A 893 13.67 -29.25 -14.98
C TYR A 893 14.40 -30.38 -14.24
N PHE A 894 14.19 -31.64 -14.63
CA PHE A 894 14.89 -32.79 -14.06
C PHE A 894 16.32 -33.06 -14.64
N VAL A 895 16.69 -32.40 -15.75
CA VAL A 895 17.97 -32.60 -16.44
C VAL A 895 18.94 -31.43 -16.25
N MET A 896 18.51 -30.29 -15.69
CA MET A 896 19.39 -29.16 -15.43
C MET A 896 20.39 -29.44 -14.30
N PRO A 897 21.68 -29.09 -14.48
CA PRO A 897 22.70 -29.29 -13.45
C PRO A 897 22.45 -28.42 -12.20
N GLU A 898 22.62 -29.02 -11.08
CA GLU A 898 22.41 -28.64 -9.69
C GLU A 898 23.03 -27.29 -9.22
N LYS A 899 23.95 -26.71 -9.98
CA LYS A 899 24.70 -25.51 -9.58
C LYS A 899 23.93 -24.17 -9.57
N LYS A 900 22.69 -24.14 -10.05
CA LYS A 900 21.88 -22.91 -10.12
C LYS A 900 20.84 -22.75 -9.00
N ARG A 901 20.71 -23.73 -8.11
CA ARG A 901 19.65 -23.73 -7.11
C ARG A 901 20.05 -23.37 -5.68
N ILE A 902 21.34 -23.21 -5.40
CA ILE A 902 21.82 -23.20 -4.00
C ILE A 902 22.51 -21.88 -3.70
N GLU A 903 21.79 -20.83 -3.49
CA GLU A 903 22.30 -19.60 -2.84
C GLU A 903 21.24 -18.82 -2.07
N ILE A 904 20.23 -19.44 -1.53
CA ILE A 904 19.19 -18.72 -0.82
C ILE A 904 18.92 -19.35 0.56
N PHE A 905 18.81 -18.49 1.51
CA PHE A 905 18.17 -18.56 2.82
C PHE A 905 19.03 -18.81 4.06
N GLY A 906 19.13 -17.75 4.80
CA GLY A 906 19.57 -17.69 6.19
C GLY A 906 19.45 -16.31 6.78
N ALA A 907 18.26 -15.74 6.80
CA ALA A 907 18.03 -14.47 7.48
C ALA A 907 17.90 -14.69 9.01
N LYS A 908 18.76 -14.06 9.77
CA LYS A 908 18.55 -13.88 11.22
C LYS A 908 17.87 -12.53 11.42
N ARG A 909 16.66 -12.50 12.00
CA ARG A 909 16.00 -11.26 12.43
C ARG A 909 16.82 -10.60 13.53
N LYS A 910 17.08 -9.29 13.43
CA LYS A 910 17.64 -8.48 14.53
C LYS A 910 16.56 -8.18 15.57
N PRO A 911 16.93 -8.09 16.85
CA PRO A 911 16.00 -7.62 17.86
C PRO A 911 15.61 -6.16 17.62
N TYR A 912 14.32 -5.87 17.75
CA TYR A 912 13.80 -4.52 17.83
C TYR A 912 14.38 -3.82 19.06
N VAL A 913 14.93 -2.62 18.87
CA VAL A 913 15.46 -1.83 19.99
C VAL A 913 14.28 -1.15 20.70
N ILE A 914 13.92 -1.66 21.86
CA ILE A 914 12.93 -1.04 22.72
C ILE A 914 13.56 0.20 23.36
N PRO A 915 12.90 1.38 23.34
CA PRO A 915 13.46 2.59 23.95
C PRO A 915 13.85 2.38 25.42
N ALA A 916 15.08 2.74 25.78
CA ALA A 916 15.60 2.57 27.12
C ALA A 916 14.71 3.34 28.14
N GLY A 917 14.16 2.63 29.11
CA GLY A 917 13.39 3.18 30.23
C GLY A 917 11.99 2.58 30.45
N GLN A 918 11.49 1.75 29.54
CA GLN A 918 10.16 1.12 29.68
C GLN A 918 10.20 -0.39 29.93
N ILE A 919 11.33 -1.05 29.68
CA ILE A 919 11.56 -2.48 29.90
C ILE A 919 12.90 -2.64 30.61
N ASP A 920 12.97 -3.57 31.56
CA ASP A 920 14.21 -3.79 32.31
C ASP A 920 15.25 -4.57 31.48
N GLU A 921 16.52 -4.55 31.99
CA GLU A 921 17.61 -5.23 31.29
C GLU A 921 17.42 -6.75 31.18
N GLU A 922 16.66 -7.34 32.09
CA GLU A 922 16.39 -8.78 32.10
C GLU A 922 15.44 -9.19 30.98
N ASP A 923 14.48 -8.31 30.60
CA ASP A 923 13.60 -8.51 29.44
C ASP A 923 14.32 -8.33 28.12
N ILE A 924 15.21 -7.33 28.05
CA ILE A 924 16.05 -7.11 26.87
C ILE A 924 16.98 -8.32 26.65
N GLU A 925 17.56 -8.84 27.71
CA GLU A 925 18.42 -10.03 27.63
C GLU A 925 17.62 -11.29 27.25
N ALA A 926 16.43 -11.46 27.81
CA ALA A 926 15.54 -12.57 27.48
C ALA A 926 15.03 -12.49 26.02
N TYR A 927 14.67 -11.30 25.56
CA TYR A 927 14.29 -11.04 24.16
C TYR A 927 15.44 -11.29 23.21
N ASN A 928 16.63 -10.78 23.49
CA ASN A 928 17.84 -11.05 22.71
C ASN A 928 18.21 -12.54 22.67
N LYS A 929 17.93 -13.27 23.76
CA LYS A 929 18.16 -14.72 23.83
C LYS A 929 17.14 -15.49 23.01
N PHE A 930 15.89 -15.03 22.98
CA PHE A 930 14.83 -15.58 22.12
C PHE A 930 15.16 -15.37 20.63
N ILE A 931 15.51 -14.15 20.24
CA ILE A 931 15.88 -13.82 18.85
C ILE A 931 17.18 -14.53 18.41
N LYS A 932 18.14 -14.72 19.30
CA LYS A 932 19.37 -15.47 18.98
C LYS A 932 19.13 -16.97 18.76
N ARG A 933 17.95 -17.48 19.17
CA ARG A 933 17.55 -18.87 18.92
C ARG A 933 16.76 -19.01 17.61
N LYS A 934 16.22 -17.92 17.07
CA LYS A 934 15.68 -17.81 15.72
C LYS A 934 16.79 -17.29 14.79
#